data_c280421d4f9efb54384a4ec8ca491712
#
_entry.id   c280421d4f9efb54384a4ec8ca491712
#
_cell.length_a   1.000
_cell.length_b   1.000
_cell.length_c   1.000
_cell.angle_alpha   90.00
_cell.angle_beta   90.00
_cell.angle_gamma   90.00
#
_symmetry.space_group_name_H-M   'P 1'
#
loop_
_entity.id
_entity.type
_entity.pdbx_description
1 polymer ?
#
loop_
_entity_poly.entity_id
_entity_poly.type
_entity_poly.pdbx_seq_one_letter_code
_entity_poly.pdbx_strand_id
1 'polypeptide(L)'
;FTEIYNVDKLTSAGMLGSSDVVVSTIQRVYSVLRGNDVTEGDDPNLDDYVPDAPVTVTYSKDLPPEAFDLVIVDEAHRSIYGVWRGVLEYFDAHVIGLTATPGKQTFAFFRQNLVSEYTYPQSVADRVNVDFDLYRIRTEISDRGSKIDAGTIVPKIDRRTRQQRLEAIEEDLEYTERQLDRAVTARSQIRLVLETFRDRLFTEIFPGRSTVPKTLIFAKDDAHAEEIVTTVREVFGKGNDFAAKITYAAKDPKGHLQAFRTSPTLRVAVTVDMIATGTDVKPLECVFFMRDVRSAQYFEQMKGRGARTIAPADFQSVTPDATAKTRFVIVDAVGVTEHEFVDPPLNRDKAVPLKKLLDKAANLTITEDETATLASRLAKLELELTPEERTELDEVAGGSVRDLVRDLVDAVDPDTQAKALEGASDPVQARRDLLERAITPLAANPDLRTRILELRATHDRIVDEVSVDVLLDAHGVVDPNRAKSVVESWAEYLLTHRDEITAIQLITEAKERRVTFADIQELADRISRPPHNWTPEVIWAAYEAVDTGKVKHSDRHTLTDLVSLLRYTVGLDKELVPYAAKVQERYAAWLAQQEQSGTEFSPLERWWLDRMVDVIASSAGITADDLDRAPFTDKGGVDGALRDLGNRAGALIDELNAELTA
;
A
#
# COMPACT_ATOMS: atom_id res chain seq x y z
N PHE A 1 21.97 -21.79 -15.91
CA PHE A 1 21.91 -21.10 -17.18
C PHE A 1 23.34 -20.80 -17.70
N THR A 2 24.16 -20.14 -16.88
CA THR A 2 25.57 -19.84 -17.17
C THR A 2 26.49 -21.05 -17.21
N GLU A 3 26.05 -22.24 -16.79
CA GLU A 3 26.78 -23.51 -16.94
C GLU A 3 26.60 -24.14 -18.33
N ILE A 4 25.59 -23.71 -19.08
CA ILE A 4 25.21 -24.29 -20.37
C ILE A 4 25.49 -23.28 -21.51
N TYR A 5 25.27 -21.99 -21.25
CA TYR A 5 25.35 -20.93 -22.24
C TYR A 5 26.42 -19.91 -21.90
N ASN A 6 27.08 -19.38 -22.92
CA ASN A 6 27.95 -18.22 -22.77
C ASN A 6 27.10 -16.96 -22.64
N VAL A 7 27.03 -16.40 -21.41
CA VAL A 7 26.17 -15.26 -21.06
C VAL A 7 27.04 -14.03 -20.85
N ASP A 8 26.84 -13.03 -21.66
CA ASP A 8 27.59 -11.77 -21.60
C ASP A 8 26.68 -10.56 -21.44
N LYS A 9 27.26 -9.47 -20.94
CA LYS A 9 26.62 -8.16 -20.88
C LYS A 9 26.95 -7.38 -22.14
N LEU A 10 25.95 -6.78 -22.79
CA LEU A 10 26.18 -6.01 -24.02
C LEU A 10 27.08 -4.82 -23.76
N THR A 11 28.25 -4.76 -24.37
CA THR A 11 29.19 -3.63 -24.35
C THR A 11 29.48 -3.10 -25.77
N SER A 12 29.48 -3.97 -26.77
CA SER A 12 29.66 -3.58 -28.17
C SER A 12 29.00 -4.60 -29.12
N ALA A 13 28.77 -4.20 -30.36
CA ALA A 13 28.22 -5.11 -31.39
C ALA A 13 29.17 -6.28 -31.71
N GLY A 14 30.48 -6.13 -31.52
CA GLY A 14 31.46 -7.20 -31.78
C GLY A 14 31.37 -8.42 -30.87
N MET A 15 30.64 -8.32 -29.74
CA MET A 15 30.43 -9.44 -28.80
C MET A 15 29.45 -10.50 -29.32
N LEU A 16 28.56 -10.16 -30.25
CA LEU A 16 27.49 -11.04 -30.72
C LEU A 16 27.99 -12.34 -31.35
N GLY A 17 29.21 -12.36 -31.86
CA GLY A 17 29.81 -13.59 -32.46
C GLY A 17 30.30 -14.63 -31.44
N SER A 18 30.38 -14.31 -30.17
CA SER A 18 30.92 -15.17 -29.12
C SER A 18 29.96 -15.49 -27.97
N SER A 19 28.78 -14.85 -27.94
CA SER A 19 27.82 -14.96 -26.85
C SER A 19 26.55 -15.68 -27.31
N ASP A 20 26.12 -16.70 -26.57
CA ASP A 20 24.83 -17.39 -26.81
C ASP A 20 23.66 -16.56 -26.26
N VAL A 21 23.89 -15.85 -25.14
CA VAL A 21 22.90 -15.00 -24.48
C VAL A 21 23.52 -13.66 -24.11
N VAL A 22 22.81 -12.60 -24.46
CA VAL A 22 23.23 -11.23 -24.16
C VAL A 22 22.22 -10.59 -23.21
N VAL A 23 22.70 -10.11 -22.06
CA VAL A 23 21.90 -9.37 -21.07
C VAL A 23 22.18 -7.89 -21.21
N SER A 24 21.13 -7.07 -21.38
CA SER A 24 21.29 -5.63 -21.56
C SER A 24 20.09 -4.84 -21.07
N THR A 25 20.30 -3.53 -20.79
CA THR A 25 19.21 -2.57 -20.73
C THR A 25 18.86 -2.10 -22.14
N ILE A 26 17.63 -1.66 -22.36
CA ILE A 26 17.18 -1.19 -23.69
C ILE A 26 17.96 0.08 -24.13
N GLN A 27 18.39 0.89 -23.18
CA GLN A 27 19.23 2.08 -23.39
C GLN A 27 20.58 1.69 -23.99
N ARG A 28 21.20 0.64 -23.46
CA ARG A 28 22.49 0.13 -23.98
C ARG A 28 22.35 -0.45 -25.38
N VAL A 29 21.27 -1.23 -25.62
CA VAL A 29 20.96 -1.73 -26.98
C VAL A 29 20.87 -0.55 -27.95
N TYR A 30 20.13 0.50 -27.58
CA TYR A 30 20.01 1.71 -28.43
C TYR A 30 21.35 2.43 -28.65
N SER A 31 22.19 2.55 -27.61
CA SER A 31 23.52 3.14 -27.75
C SER A 31 24.40 2.38 -28.73
N VAL A 32 24.43 1.05 -28.64
CA VAL A 32 25.17 0.18 -29.56
C VAL A 32 24.60 0.25 -30.99
N LEU A 33 23.27 0.33 -31.14
CA LEU A 33 22.64 0.54 -32.45
C LEU A 33 23.06 1.85 -33.12
N ARG A 34 23.41 2.87 -32.34
CA ARG A 34 23.96 4.15 -32.82
C ARG A 34 25.45 4.12 -33.09
N GLY A 35 26.09 2.97 -32.90
CA GLY A 35 27.53 2.81 -33.10
C GLY A 35 28.42 3.28 -31.95
N ASN A 36 27.84 3.42 -30.73
CA ASN A 36 28.60 3.76 -29.54
C ASN A 36 28.90 2.48 -28.73
N ASP A 37 30.18 2.20 -28.49
CA ASP A 37 30.57 1.15 -27.55
C ASP A 37 30.30 1.62 -26.12
N VAL A 38 29.77 0.71 -25.28
CA VAL A 38 29.43 0.98 -23.89
C VAL A 38 30.37 0.19 -22.99
N THR A 39 31.35 0.84 -22.39
CA THR A 39 32.31 0.19 -21.48
C THR A 39 31.70 -0.04 -20.09
N GLU A 40 32.18 -1.06 -19.36
CA GLU A 40 31.81 -1.27 -17.95
C GLU A 40 32.33 -0.09 -17.12
N GLY A 41 31.42 0.72 -16.60
CA GLY A 41 31.72 1.89 -15.77
C GLY A 41 31.46 3.24 -16.46
N ASP A 42 31.16 3.25 -17.75
CA ASP A 42 30.77 4.47 -18.45
C ASP A 42 29.32 4.81 -18.17
N ASP A 43 29.15 5.98 -17.64
CA ASP A 43 27.95 6.75 -17.39
C ASP A 43 26.81 6.00 -16.65
N PRO A 44 26.78 6.11 -15.31
CA PRO A 44 25.64 5.62 -14.53
C PRO A 44 24.30 6.26 -14.96
N ASN A 45 24.34 7.36 -15.73
CA ASN A 45 23.15 8.02 -16.26
C ASN A 45 22.62 7.36 -17.55
N LEU A 46 23.38 6.48 -18.20
CA LEU A 46 22.93 5.84 -19.43
C LEU A 46 21.74 4.91 -19.18
N ASP A 47 21.74 4.17 -18.07
CA ASP A 47 20.67 3.26 -17.70
C ASP A 47 19.39 4.01 -17.26
N ASP A 48 19.51 5.27 -16.84
CA ASP A 48 18.40 6.17 -16.47
C ASP A 48 17.98 7.11 -17.62
N TYR A 49 18.67 7.06 -18.76
CA TYR A 49 18.36 7.91 -19.91
C TYR A 49 16.98 7.59 -20.50
N VAL A 50 16.12 8.58 -20.57
CA VAL A 50 14.80 8.50 -21.23
C VAL A 50 14.74 9.59 -22.31
N PRO A 51 14.66 9.22 -23.59
CA PRO A 51 14.48 10.19 -24.68
C PRO A 51 13.19 11.01 -24.53
N ASP A 52 13.23 12.23 -25.03
CA ASP A 52 12.06 13.12 -25.03
C ASP A 52 10.97 12.75 -26.05
N ALA A 53 11.31 11.95 -27.06
CA ALA A 53 10.42 11.49 -28.12
C ALA A 53 10.71 10.03 -28.46
N PRO A 54 9.78 9.30 -29.14
CA PRO A 54 10.03 7.94 -29.61
C PRO A 54 11.31 7.88 -30.43
N VAL A 55 12.19 6.93 -30.11
CA VAL A 55 13.45 6.76 -30.82
C VAL A 55 13.23 6.19 -32.21
N THR A 56 13.87 6.79 -33.19
CA THR A 56 13.95 6.23 -34.53
C THR A 56 15.23 5.42 -34.63
N VAL A 57 15.10 4.15 -35.02
CA VAL A 57 16.23 3.24 -35.21
C VAL A 57 16.51 3.13 -36.70
N THR A 58 17.73 3.43 -37.10
CA THR A 58 18.20 3.22 -38.47
C THR A 58 18.97 1.93 -38.55
N TYR A 59 19.06 1.35 -39.76
CA TYR A 59 19.81 0.12 -39.98
C TYR A 59 21.27 0.28 -39.49
N SER A 60 21.68 -0.68 -38.67
CA SER A 60 23.08 -0.84 -38.25
C SER A 60 23.68 -2.08 -38.84
N LYS A 61 24.79 -1.94 -39.55
CA LYS A 61 25.51 -3.09 -40.15
C LYS A 61 26.15 -3.96 -39.06
N ASP A 62 26.54 -3.36 -37.96
CA ASP A 62 27.23 -4.05 -36.87
C ASP A 62 26.27 -4.73 -35.89
N LEU A 63 25.00 -4.28 -35.88
CA LEU A 63 23.91 -4.90 -35.13
C LEU A 63 22.66 -4.94 -36.02
N PRO A 64 22.62 -5.89 -37.00
CA PRO A 64 21.53 -5.98 -37.97
C PRO A 64 20.23 -6.48 -37.32
N PRO A 65 19.05 -6.31 -37.98
CA PRO A 65 17.77 -6.76 -37.46
C PRO A 65 17.72 -8.25 -37.07
N GLU A 66 18.44 -9.08 -37.78
CA GLU A 66 18.55 -10.55 -37.59
C GLU A 66 19.60 -10.97 -36.55
N ALA A 67 20.12 -10.01 -35.76
CA ALA A 67 21.18 -10.29 -34.79
C ALA A 67 20.72 -11.18 -33.62
N PHE A 68 19.41 -11.23 -33.34
CA PHE A 68 18.82 -12.04 -32.28
C PHE A 68 17.68 -12.89 -32.84
N ASP A 69 17.62 -14.16 -32.45
CA ASP A 69 16.48 -15.06 -32.75
C ASP A 69 15.33 -14.84 -31.76
N LEU A 70 15.66 -14.48 -30.50
CA LEU A 70 14.74 -14.32 -29.39
C LEU A 70 15.10 -13.12 -28.53
N VAL A 71 14.12 -12.28 -28.26
CA VAL A 71 14.23 -11.16 -27.34
C VAL A 71 13.27 -11.38 -26.17
N ILE A 72 13.79 -11.48 -24.95
CA ILE A 72 13.00 -11.56 -23.73
C ILE A 72 13.02 -10.20 -23.04
N VAL A 73 11.85 -9.60 -22.89
CA VAL A 73 11.70 -8.26 -22.31
C VAL A 73 11.07 -8.41 -20.93
N ASP A 74 11.88 -8.17 -19.89
CA ASP A 74 11.38 -8.06 -18.52
C ASP A 74 10.71 -6.70 -18.29
N GLU A 75 9.69 -6.66 -17.43
CA GLU A 75 8.83 -5.48 -17.22
C GLU A 75 8.34 -4.89 -18.56
N ALA A 76 7.89 -5.77 -19.46
CA ALA A 76 7.55 -5.44 -20.86
C ALA A 76 6.60 -4.24 -20.97
N HIS A 77 5.70 -4.06 -20.01
CA HIS A 77 4.77 -2.93 -19.97
C HIS A 77 5.47 -1.55 -19.94
N ARG A 78 6.75 -1.46 -19.56
CA ARG A 78 7.53 -0.21 -19.58
C ARG A 78 8.19 0.06 -20.93
N SER A 79 8.64 -1.00 -21.58
CA SER A 79 9.48 -0.90 -22.77
C SER A 79 8.66 -0.80 -24.07
N ILE A 80 7.49 -1.46 -24.11
CA ILE A 80 6.67 -1.55 -25.34
C ILE A 80 5.82 -0.31 -25.64
N TYR A 81 5.65 0.61 -24.66
CA TYR A 81 4.80 1.81 -24.84
C TYR A 81 5.54 3.12 -24.85
N GLY A 82 6.78 3.06 -24.55
CA GLY A 82 7.55 4.28 -24.43
C GLY A 82 8.24 4.65 -25.72
N VAL A 83 9.11 5.58 -25.54
CA VAL A 83 10.08 6.06 -26.53
C VAL A 83 10.96 4.93 -27.09
N TRP A 84 11.00 3.77 -26.43
CA TRP A 84 11.85 2.62 -26.77
C TRP A 84 11.22 1.57 -27.69
N ARG A 85 9.95 1.72 -28.02
CA ARG A 85 9.24 0.76 -28.89
C ARG A 85 9.97 0.48 -30.20
N GLY A 86 10.54 1.53 -30.83
CA GLY A 86 11.29 1.41 -32.07
C GLY A 86 12.50 0.49 -31.97
N VAL A 87 13.12 0.34 -30.78
CA VAL A 87 14.25 -0.57 -30.57
C VAL A 87 13.79 -2.04 -30.60
N LEU A 88 12.63 -2.33 -30.00
CA LEU A 88 12.07 -3.68 -29.99
C LEU A 88 11.53 -4.09 -31.37
N GLU A 89 10.93 -3.16 -32.11
CA GLU A 89 10.42 -3.38 -33.46
C GLU A 89 11.53 -3.44 -34.52
N TYR A 90 12.76 -3.04 -34.18
CA TYR A 90 13.90 -3.09 -35.09
C TYR A 90 14.38 -4.51 -35.38
N PHE A 91 14.34 -5.41 -34.37
CA PHE A 91 14.85 -6.77 -34.52
C PHE A 91 13.79 -7.70 -35.12
N ASP A 92 14.20 -8.51 -36.10
CA ASP A 92 13.43 -9.61 -36.69
C ASP A 92 13.54 -10.86 -35.78
N ALA A 93 13.02 -10.73 -34.56
CA ALA A 93 13.15 -11.74 -33.51
C ALA A 93 11.78 -12.10 -32.91
N HIS A 94 11.67 -13.32 -32.38
CA HIS A 94 10.54 -13.63 -31.51
C HIS A 94 10.63 -12.84 -30.21
N VAL A 95 9.57 -12.10 -29.85
CA VAL A 95 9.56 -11.28 -28.63
C VAL A 95 8.67 -11.93 -27.58
N ILE A 96 9.26 -12.22 -26.40
CA ILE A 96 8.53 -12.66 -25.20
C ILE A 96 8.54 -11.51 -24.20
N GLY A 97 7.37 -11.04 -23.82
CA GLY A 97 7.20 -10.05 -22.76
C GLY A 97 6.87 -10.71 -21.42
N LEU A 98 7.65 -10.39 -20.39
CA LEU A 98 7.37 -10.76 -19.01
C LEU A 98 6.83 -9.53 -18.28
N THR A 99 5.75 -9.67 -17.56
CA THR A 99 5.19 -8.58 -16.75
C THR A 99 4.33 -9.11 -15.63
N ALA A 100 4.45 -8.53 -14.43
CA ALA A 100 3.57 -8.82 -13.31
C ALA A 100 2.22 -8.08 -13.43
N THR A 101 2.13 -7.05 -14.27
CA THR A 101 0.97 -6.17 -14.39
C THR A 101 0.63 -5.89 -15.86
N PRO A 102 0.08 -6.89 -16.59
CA PRO A 102 -0.27 -6.71 -17.99
C PRO A 102 -1.46 -5.74 -18.13
N GLY A 103 -1.23 -4.57 -18.72
CA GLY A 103 -2.29 -3.62 -19.09
C GLY A 103 -2.89 -3.94 -20.46
N LYS A 104 -4.04 -3.32 -20.80
CA LYS A 104 -4.70 -3.46 -22.12
C LYS A 104 -3.74 -3.24 -23.29
N GLN A 105 -2.81 -2.37 -23.12
CA GLN A 105 -1.81 -2.04 -24.13
C GLN A 105 -0.81 -3.16 -24.31
N THR A 106 -0.36 -3.84 -23.22
CA THR A 106 0.52 -5.01 -23.30
C THR A 106 -0.14 -6.09 -24.14
N PHE A 107 -1.41 -6.37 -23.89
CA PHE A 107 -2.19 -7.31 -24.71
C PHE A 107 -2.29 -6.86 -26.17
N ALA A 108 -2.48 -5.56 -26.44
CA ALA A 108 -2.56 -5.03 -27.79
C ALA A 108 -1.23 -5.19 -28.56
N PHE A 109 -0.08 -4.90 -27.93
CA PHE A 109 1.25 -5.07 -28.54
C PHE A 109 1.51 -6.53 -28.93
N PHE A 110 1.21 -7.46 -28.03
CA PHE A 110 1.36 -8.90 -28.28
C PHE A 110 0.14 -9.52 -29.00
N ARG A 111 -0.73 -8.70 -29.63
CA ARG A 111 -1.92 -9.15 -30.38
C ARG A 111 -2.81 -10.10 -29.58
N GLN A 112 -2.95 -9.84 -28.28
CA GLN A 112 -3.68 -10.66 -27.30
C GLN A 112 -3.13 -12.08 -27.12
N ASN A 113 -1.90 -12.34 -27.53
CA ASN A 113 -1.24 -13.63 -27.37
C ASN A 113 -0.67 -13.80 -25.96
N LEU A 114 -1.53 -14.18 -25.01
CA LEU A 114 -1.14 -14.58 -23.66
C LEU A 114 -0.74 -16.05 -23.67
N VAL A 115 0.56 -16.33 -23.57
CA VAL A 115 1.10 -17.71 -23.65
C VAL A 115 1.00 -18.42 -22.30
N SER A 116 1.23 -17.71 -21.21
CA SER A 116 1.16 -18.24 -19.86
C SER A 116 0.77 -17.14 -18.89
N GLU A 117 -0.08 -17.48 -17.93
CA GLU A 117 -0.46 -16.61 -16.83
C GLU A 117 -0.25 -17.35 -15.50
N TYR A 118 0.38 -16.67 -14.54
CA TYR A 118 0.55 -17.13 -13.17
C TYR A 118 0.02 -16.06 -12.22
N THR A 119 -1.24 -16.21 -11.85
CA THR A 119 -1.96 -15.19 -11.09
C THR A 119 -1.47 -15.11 -9.63
N TYR A 120 -1.73 -13.96 -8.98
CA TYR A 120 -1.41 -13.80 -7.56
C TYR A 120 -2.09 -14.86 -6.68
N PRO A 121 -3.40 -15.17 -6.84
CA PRO A 121 -4.04 -16.26 -6.09
C PRO A 121 -3.38 -17.63 -6.31
N GLN A 122 -2.96 -17.95 -7.53
CA GLN A 122 -2.21 -19.19 -7.80
C GLN A 122 -0.87 -19.20 -7.07
N SER A 123 -0.14 -18.08 -7.08
CA SER A 123 1.15 -17.98 -6.42
C SER A 123 1.04 -18.11 -4.89
N VAL A 124 -0.09 -17.68 -4.31
CA VAL A 124 -0.40 -17.88 -2.89
C VAL A 124 -0.74 -19.37 -2.63
N ALA A 125 -1.57 -20.00 -3.47
CA ALA A 125 -1.90 -21.41 -3.36
C ALA A 125 -0.65 -22.31 -3.45
N ASP A 126 0.28 -21.96 -4.35
CA ASP A 126 1.57 -22.66 -4.53
C ASP A 126 2.62 -22.30 -3.46
N ARG A 127 2.29 -21.43 -2.51
CA ARG A 127 3.18 -20.95 -1.44
C ARG A 127 4.43 -20.22 -1.92
N VAL A 128 4.38 -19.64 -3.11
CA VAL A 128 5.43 -18.77 -3.65
C VAL A 128 5.30 -17.36 -3.06
N ASN A 129 4.06 -16.93 -2.83
CA ASN A 129 3.73 -15.68 -2.15
C ASN A 129 2.85 -15.94 -0.91
N VAL A 130 2.81 -14.98 0.01
CA VAL A 130 1.84 -14.93 1.10
C VAL A 130 0.69 -13.98 0.73
N ASP A 131 -0.49 -14.25 1.27
CA ASP A 131 -1.67 -13.40 1.10
C ASP A 131 -1.60 -12.14 1.97
N PHE A 132 -2.54 -11.21 1.80
CA PHE A 132 -2.57 -9.94 2.54
C PHE A 132 -3.93 -9.68 3.18
N ASP A 133 -3.91 -8.94 4.28
CA ASP A 133 -5.07 -8.30 4.87
C ASP A 133 -5.02 -6.80 4.62
N LEU A 134 -6.18 -6.17 4.59
CA LEU A 134 -6.30 -4.72 4.42
C LEU A 134 -6.79 -4.09 5.73
N TYR A 135 -6.08 -3.08 6.19
CA TYR A 135 -6.46 -2.27 7.35
C TYR A 135 -6.53 -0.79 6.93
N ARG A 136 -7.65 -0.13 7.19
CA ARG A 136 -7.87 1.28 6.84
C ARG A 136 -7.80 2.16 8.08
N ILE A 137 -7.21 3.34 7.91
CA ILE A 137 -7.19 4.42 8.91
C ILE A 137 -7.69 5.68 8.20
N ARG A 138 -8.90 6.14 8.53
CA ARG A 138 -9.50 7.34 7.95
C ARG A 138 -9.51 8.47 8.97
N THR A 139 -9.02 9.62 8.56
CA THR A 139 -9.03 10.84 9.37
C THR A 139 -9.81 11.94 8.67
N GLU A 140 -10.28 12.93 9.40
CA GLU A 140 -11.05 14.03 8.82
C GLU A 140 -10.24 14.81 7.79
N ILE A 141 -8.97 15.08 8.08
CA ILE A 141 -8.06 15.77 7.14
C ILE A 141 -7.82 14.91 5.89
N SER A 142 -7.66 13.60 6.02
CA SER A 142 -7.49 12.73 4.86
C SER A 142 -8.75 12.61 3.99
N ASP A 143 -9.93 12.80 4.57
CA ASP A 143 -11.23 12.64 3.90
C ASP A 143 -11.72 13.96 3.27
N ARG A 144 -11.52 15.10 3.93
CA ARG A 144 -12.13 16.40 3.55
C ARG A 144 -11.15 17.54 3.35
N GLY A 145 -9.88 17.38 3.78
CA GLY A 145 -8.93 18.46 3.90
C GLY A 145 -9.14 19.29 5.16
N SER A 146 -8.59 20.48 5.20
CA SER A 146 -8.75 21.41 6.34
C SER A 146 -8.59 22.86 5.91
N LYS A 147 -8.80 23.79 6.86
CA LYS A 147 -8.67 25.23 6.67
C LYS A 147 -7.72 25.81 7.73
N ILE A 148 -6.83 26.69 7.28
CA ILE A 148 -5.97 27.50 8.16
C ILE A 148 -6.41 28.96 8.00
N ASP A 149 -6.80 29.59 9.09
CA ASP A 149 -7.27 30.97 9.06
C ASP A 149 -6.12 31.97 8.84
N ALA A 150 -6.43 33.07 8.16
CA ALA A 150 -5.51 34.18 7.96
C ALA A 150 -4.93 34.71 9.29
N GLY A 151 -3.69 35.14 9.26
CA GLY A 151 -2.95 35.57 10.46
C GLY A 151 -2.32 34.46 11.27
N THR A 152 -2.57 33.20 10.93
CA THR A 152 -1.92 32.05 11.58
C THR A 152 -0.46 31.94 11.14
N ILE A 153 0.45 31.83 12.12
CA ILE A 153 1.88 31.62 11.86
C ILE A 153 2.12 30.14 11.61
N VAL A 154 2.58 29.81 10.41
CA VAL A 154 2.90 28.43 10.01
C VAL A 154 4.33 28.30 9.51
N PRO A 155 4.98 27.14 9.69
CA PRO A 155 6.26 26.88 9.07
C PRO A 155 6.09 26.66 7.57
N LYS A 156 6.85 27.40 6.78
CA LYS A 156 7.06 27.16 5.37
C LYS A 156 8.44 26.55 5.17
N ILE A 157 8.53 25.49 4.41
CA ILE A 157 9.78 24.82 4.09
C ILE A 157 10.11 25.07 2.62
N ASP A 158 11.22 25.75 2.40
CA ASP A 158 11.77 25.91 1.04
C ASP A 158 12.19 24.55 0.49
N ARG A 159 11.60 24.13 -0.61
CA ARG A 159 11.85 22.81 -1.20
C ARG A 159 13.28 22.62 -1.68
N ARG A 160 13.95 23.70 -2.05
CA ARG A 160 15.32 23.67 -2.57
C ARG A 160 16.36 23.67 -1.46
N THR A 161 16.25 24.62 -0.52
CA THR A 161 17.21 24.80 0.57
C THR A 161 16.88 24.01 1.81
N ARG A 162 15.63 23.52 1.93
CA ARG A 162 15.07 22.85 3.11
C ARG A 162 15.10 23.74 4.38
N GLN A 163 15.31 25.03 4.22
CA GLN A 163 15.23 25.96 5.31
C GLN A 163 13.76 26.18 5.72
N GLN A 164 13.52 26.11 7.00
CA GLN A 164 12.22 26.40 7.57
C GLN A 164 12.18 27.87 7.97
N ARG A 165 11.10 28.57 7.59
CA ARG A 165 10.80 29.92 8.04
C ARG A 165 9.37 29.93 8.61
N LEU A 166 9.15 30.77 9.61
CA LEU A 166 7.83 30.97 10.20
C LEU A 166 7.22 32.21 9.57
N GLU A 167 6.08 32.06 8.91
CA GLU A 167 5.37 33.18 8.26
C GLU A 167 3.89 33.12 8.61
N ALA A 168 3.27 34.31 8.79
CA ALA A 168 1.83 34.39 8.93
C ALA A 168 1.15 34.18 7.56
N ILE A 169 0.08 33.39 7.53
CA ILE A 169 -0.76 33.25 6.33
C ILE A 169 -1.57 34.53 6.19
N GLU A 170 -1.48 35.17 5.02
CA GLU A 170 -2.12 36.47 4.76
C GLU A 170 -3.61 36.34 4.46
N GLU A 171 -4.04 35.24 3.87
CA GLU A 171 -5.43 34.90 3.57
C GLU A 171 -5.78 33.50 4.09
N ASP A 172 -7.09 33.24 4.28
CA ASP A 172 -7.58 31.91 4.66
C ASP A 172 -7.11 30.87 3.64
N LEU A 173 -6.39 29.86 4.10
CA LEU A 173 -5.92 28.75 3.28
C LEU A 173 -6.82 27.53 3.49
N GLU A 174 -7.74 27.31 2.55
CA GLU A 174 -8.48 26.05 2.47
C GLU A 174 -7.70 25.08 1.59
N TYR A 175 -7.47 23.85 2.08
CA TYR A 175 -6.90 22.80 1.27
C TYR A 175 -7.77 21.54 1.31
N THR A 176 -7.95 20.97 0.12
CA THR A 176 -8.71 19.72 -0.07
C THR A 176 -7.81 18.51 0.15
N GLU A 177 -8.42 17.33 0.30
CA GLU A 177 -7.75 16.02 0.26
C GLU A 177 -6.65 15.95 -0.84
N ARG A 178 -6.94 16.46 -2.05
CA ARG A 178 -5.98 16.47 -3.17
C ARG A 178 -4.80 17.41 -2.98
N GLN A 179 -4.98 18.50 -2.23
CA GLN A 179 -3.94 19.49 -1.95
C GLN A 179 -3.10 19.10 -0.74
N LEU A 180 -3.69 18.40 0.25
CA LEU A 180 -2.97 17.78 1.36
C LEU A 180 -1.75 17.01 0.85
N ASP A 181 -1.88 16.39 -0.30
CA ASP A 181 -0.82 15.58 -0.85
C ASP A 181 0.18 16.30 -1.76
N ARG A 182 -0.08 17.55 -2.16
CA ARG A 182 0.76 18.27 -3.13
C ARG A 182 1.40 19.54 -2.56
N ALA A 183 0.65 20.33 -1.85
CA ALA A 183 1.06 21.65 -1.39
C ALA A 183 1.18 21.77 0.13
N VAL A 184 0.44 20.97 0.90
CA VAL A 184 0.37 21.05 2.36
C VAL A 184 0.76 19.70 2.98
N THR A 185 1.52 19.75 4.08
CA THR A 185 1.77 18.59 4.96
C THR A 185 1.14 18.87 6.31
N ALA A 186 0.19 18.05 6.72
CA ALA A 186 -0.46 18.16 8.02
C ALA A 186 0.24 17.23 9.02
N ARG A 187 1.03 17.79 9.94
CA ARG A 187 1.74 17.03 10.97
C ARG A 187 0.79 16.30 11.92
N SER A 188 -0.35 16.92 12.24
CA SER A 188 -1.38 16.29 13.08
C SER A 188 -1.93 15.01 12.44
N GLN A 189 -2.17 15.02 11.13
CA GLN A 189 -2.64 13.86 10.38
C GLN A 189 -1.60 12.73 10.39
N ILE A 190 -0.32 13.03 10.09
CA ILE A 190 0.77 12.04 10.14
C ILE A 190 0.86 11.43 11.55
N ARG A 191 0.84 12.26 12.59
CA ARG A 191 0.93 11.81 13.97
C ARG A 191 -0.26 10.94 14.37
N LEU A 192 -1.48 11.38 14.09
CA LEU A 192 -2.70 10.67 14.43
C LEU A 192 -2.76 9.29 13.74
N VAL A 193 -2.40 9.21 12.46
CA VAL A 193 -2.33 7.96 11.71
C VAL A 193 -1.32 7.00 12.33
N LEU A 194 -0.12 7.48 12.68
CA LEU A 194 0.93 6.66 13.27
C LEU A 194 0.63 6.25 14.72
N GLU A 195 -0.01 7.10 15.51
CA GLU A 195 -0.50 6.77 16.85
C GLU A 195 -1.60 5.72 16.78
N THR A 196 -2.57 5.88 15.89
CA THR A 196 -3.63 4.87 15.64
C THR A 196 -3.01 3.53 15.22
N PHE A 197 -2.05 3.54 14.29
CA PHE A 197 -1.34 2.33 13.88
C PHE A 197 -0.65 1.65 15.07
N ARG A 198 0.11 2.41 15.89
CA ARG A 198 0.77 1.87 17.10
C ARG A 198 -0.24 1.25 18.07
N ASP A 199 -1.33 1.95 18.36
CA ASP A 199 -2.30 1.57 19.40
C ASP A 199 -3.11 0.32 18.97
N ARG A 200 -3.36 0.17 17.67
CA ARG A 200 -4.07 -0.98 17.09
C ARG A 200 -3.15 -2.13 16.65
N LEU A 201 -1.83 -1.91 16.69
CA LEU A 201 -0.86 -2.82 16.09
C LEU A 201 -0.95 -4.23 16.65
N PHE A 202 -0.98 -4.38 17.98
CA PHE A 202 -0.93 -5.68 18.64
C PHE A 202 -2.29 -6.21 19.09
N THR A 203 -3.34 -5.44 18.89
CA THR A 203 -4.71 -5.82 19.24
C THR A 203 -5.54 -6.21 18.03
N GLU A 204 -5.34 -5.53 16.88
CA GLU A 204 -6.15 -5.72 15.69
C GLU A 204 -5.32 -6.11 14.46
N ILE A 205 -4.21 -5.40 14.18
CA ILE A 205 -3.44 -5.58 12.94
C ILE A 205 -2.56 -6.84 13.01
N PHE A 206 -1.86 -7.03 14.11
CA PHE A 206 -1.02 -8.21 14.38
C PHE A 206 -1.29 -8.72 15.81
N PRO A 207 -2.46 -9.31 16.07
CA PRO A 207 -2.83 -9.79 17.40
C PRO A 207 -1.81 -10.81 17.95
N GLY A 208 -1.51 -10.67 19.24
CA GLY A 208 -0.60 -11.58 19.93
C GLY A 208 0.89 -11.35 19.67
N ARG A 209 1.27 -10.38 18.83
CA ARG A 209 2.66 -9.97 18.61
C ARG A 209 3.12 -8.98 19.70
N SER A 210 4.41 -8.91 19.90
CA SER A 210 5.06 -7.95 20.83
C SER A 210 6.16 -7.12 20.16
N THR A 211 6.62 -7.58 19.01
CA THR A 211 7.62 -6.88 18.19
C THR A 211 6.91 -6.19 17.01
N VAL A 212 7.23 -4.91 16.77
CA VAL A 212 6.71 -4.19 15.60
C VAL A 212 7.10 -4.93 14.32
N PRO A 213 6.16 -5.34 13.47
CA PRO A 213 6.47 -6.01 12.20
C PRO A 213 7.35 -5.15 11.29
N LYS A 214 8.11 -5.76 10.40
CA LYS A 214 8.83 -5.02 9.36
C LYS A 214 7.84 -4.26 8.51
N THR A 215 7.88 -2.93 8.60
CA THR A 215 6.91 -2.02 7.98
C THR A 215 7.59 -1.13 6.95
N LEU A 216 7.07 -1.12 5.74
CA LEU A 216 7.48 -0.22 4.66
C LEU A 216 6.41 0.84 4.45
N ILE A 217 6.73 2.10 4.72
CA ILE A 217 5.82 3.23 4.55
C ILE A 217 6.16 3.94 3.24
N PHE A 218 5.16 4.12 2.38
CA PHE A 218 5.29 4.89 1.16
C PHE A 218 4.90 6.34 1.38
N ALA A 219 5.89 7.23 1.21
CA ALA A 219 5.74 8.68 1.30
C ALA A 219 5.63 9.31 -0.09
N LYS A 220 5.11 10.54 -0.18
CA LYS A 220 4.93 11.30 -1.41
C LYS A 220 6.25 11.76 -2.03
N ASP A 221 7.10 12.29 -1.17
CA ASP A 221 8.39 12.87 -1.52
C ASP A 221 9.37 12.74 -0.36
N ASP A 222 10.60 13.13 -0.57
CA ASP A 222 11.69 12.99 0.39
C ASP A 222 11.48 13.82 1.68
N ALA A 223 10.80 14.97 1.60
CA ALA A 223 10.49 15.80 2.77
C ALA A 223 9.39 15.14 3.62
N HIS A 224 8.35 14.60 3.00
CA HIS A 224 7.31 13.82 3.68
C HIS A 224 7.90 12.55 4.32
N ALA A 225 8.84 11.87 3.63
CA ALA A 225 9.54 10.72 4.20
C ALA A 225 10.33 11.08 5.46
N GLU A 226 10.99 12.25 5.51
CA GLU A 226 11.72 12.73 6.69
C GLU A 226 10.77 13.01 7.87
N GLU A 227 9.65 13.68 7.60
CA GLU A 227 8.62 13.98 8.60
C GLU A 227 8.03 12.69 9.19
N ILE A 228 7.68 11.71 8.33
CA ILE A 228 7.19 10.41 8.77
C ILE A 228 8.21 9.69 9.63
N VAL A 229 9.49 9.61 9.23
CA VAL A 229 10.54 8.95 10.03
C VAL A 229 10.68 9.59 11.38
N THR A 230 10.68 10.93 11.45
CA THR A 230 10.77 11.67 12.71
C THR A 230 9.58 11.36 13.60
N THR A 231 8.36 11.43 13.06
CA THR A 231 7.14 11.14 13.80
C THR A 231 7.05 9.67 14.25
N VAL A 232 7.49 8.71 13.42
CA VAL A 232 7.59 7.29 13.82
C VAL A 232 8.48 7.12 15.04
N ARG A 233 9.66 7.75 15.05
CA ARG A 233 10.59 7.66 16.20
C ARG A 233 9.97 8.23 17.46
N GLU A 234 9.30 9.35 17.38
CA GLU A 234 8.60 9.98 18.49
C GLU A 234 7.44 9.12 19.01
N VAL A 235 6.54 8.68 18.13
CA VAL A 235 5.35 7.91 18.47
C VAL A 235 5.69 6.58 19.11
N PHE A 236 6.72 5.89 18.61
CA PHE A 236 7.19 4.63 19.19
C PHE A 236 8.21 4.79 20.31
N GLY A 237 8.67 6.01 20.62
CA GLY A 237 9.71 6.27 21.61
C GLY A 237 11.02 5.56 21.32
N LYS A 238 11.42 5.49 20.02
CA LYS A 238 12.58 4.75 19.53
C LYS A 238 13.58 5.67 18.81
N GLY A 239 14.82 5.20 18.68
CA GLY A 239 15.91 5.94 18.04
C GLY A 239 16.07 5.69 16.53
N ASN A 240 17.23 6.10 16.01
CA ASN A 240 17.57 6.00 14.58
C ASN A 240 17.74 4.55 14.09
N ASP A 241 18.03 3.63 14.99
CA ASP A 241 18.15 2.20 14.73
C ASP A 241 16.81 1.51 14.51
N PHE A 242 15.69 2.16 14.86
CA PHE A 242 14.34 1.64 14.72
C PHE A 242 13.68 2.00 13.39
N ALA A 243 13.84 3.24 12.93
CA ALA A 243 13.23 3.75 11.71
C ALA A 243 14.25 4.50 10.84
N ALA A 244 14.24 4.26 9.53
CA ALA A 244 15.15 4.89 8.59
C ALA A 244 14.44 5.34 7.30
N LYS A 245 14.91 6.46 6.73
CA LYS A 245 14.55 6.91 5.40
C LYS A 245 15.41 6.17 4.38
N ILE A 246 14.76 5.56 3.36
CA ILE A 246 15.41 4.86 2.26
C ILE A 246 14.92 5.47 0.94
N THR A 247 15.56 6.55 0.54
CA THR A 247 15.30 7.29 -0.70
C THR A 247 16.61 7.56 -1.44
N TYR A 248 16.56 7.88 -2.71
CA TYR A 248 17.77 8.24 -3.48
C TYR A 248 18.54 9.43 -2.88
N ALA A 249 17.85 10.32 -2.17
CA ALA A 249 18.45 11.46 -1.50
C ALA A 249 19.03 11.15 -0.11
N ALA A 250 18.87 9.93 0.40
CA ALA A 250 19.40 9.52 1.70
C ALA A 250 20.95 9.37 1.64
N LYS A 251 21.62 9.57 2.78
CA LYS A 251 23.07 9.53 2.85
C LYS A 251 23.69 8.15 2.52
N ASP A 252 23.01 7.06 2.95
CA ASP A 252 23.41 5.67 2.67
C ASP A 252 22.16 4.79 2.43
N PRO A 253 21.51 4.92 1.28
CA PRO A 253 20.29 4.19 1.02
C PRO A 253 20.50 2.67 0.90
N LYS A 254 21.63 2.23 0.35
CA LYS A 254 21.97 0.80 0.18
C LYS A 254 22.26 0.13 1.52
N GLY A 255 23.01 0.79 2.41
CA GLY A 255 23.28 0.29 3.76
C GLY A 255 22.01 0.20 4.61
N HIS A 256 21.15 1.22 4.58
CA HIS A 256 19.86 1.18 5.25
C HIS A 256 18.94 0.08 4.70
N LEU A 257 18.93 -0.15 3.39
CA LEU A 257 18.15 -1.22 2.78
C LEU A 257 18.66 -2.61 3.23
N GLN A 258 19.97 -2.80 3.26
CA GLN A 258 20.57 -4.04 3.76
C GLN A 258 20.24 -4.26 5.25
N ALA A 259 20.37 -3.21 6.07
CA ALA A 259 19.98 -3.24 7.47
C ALA A 259 18.48 -3.54 7.64
N PHE A 260 17.62 -2.98 6.82
CA PHE A 260 16.19 -3.26 6.86
C PHE A 260 15.86 -4.73 6.55
N ARG A 261 16.64 -5.39 5.69
CA ARG A 261 16.49 -6.82 5.40
C ARG A 261 16.93 -7.73 6.55
N THR A 262 18.01 -7.39 7.25
CA THR A 262 18.72 -8.32 8.12
C THR A 262 18.72 -7.96 9.61
N SER A 263 18.54 -6.66 9.95
CA SER A 263 18.56 -6.23 11.35
C SER A 263 17.26 -6.50 12.07
N PRO A 264 17.25 -7.06 13.28
CA PRO A 264 16.05 -7.19 14.11
C PRO A 264 15.59 -5.83 14.71
N THR A 265 16.45 -4.82 14.76
CA THR A 265 16.15 -3.52 15.37
C THR A 265 15.53 -2.52 14.41
N LEU A 266 15.97 -2.49 13.15
CA LEU A 266 15.41 -1.60 12.13
C LEU A 266 14.06 -2.16 11.64
N ARG A 267 12.97 -1.64 12.21
CA ARG A 267 11.62 -2.15 11.98
C ARG A 267 10.85 -1.40 10.91
N VAL A 268 11.08 -0.09 10.78
CA VAL A 268 10.33 0.78 9.87
C VAL A 268 11.25 1.39 8.83
N ALA A 269 10.91 1.23 7.56
CA ALA A 269 11.52 1.93 6.44
C ALA A 269 10.52 2.87 5.81
N VAL A 270 10.94 4.10 5.51
CA VAL A 270 10.12 5.07 4.78
C VAL A 270 10.78 5.37 3.44
N THR A 271 10.03 5.19 2.37
CA THR A 271 10.54 5.36 0.99
C THR A 271 9.58 6.19 0.15
N VAL A 272 10.09 6.72 -0.95
CA VAL A 272 9.25 7.32 -2.01
C VAL A 272 9.09 6.32 -3.16
N ASP A 273 10.16 5.99 -3.85
CA ASP A 273 10.15 5.13 -5.04
C ASP A 273 11.25 4.05 -5.02
N MET A 274 12.34 4.24 -4.26
CA MET A 274 13.54 3.41 -4.33
C MET A 274 13.28 1.92 -4.06
N ILE A 275 12.35 1.59 -3.19
CA ILE A 275 11.97 0.21 -2.86
C ILE A 275 10.75 -0.24 -3.69
N ALA A 276 10.18 0.61 -4.52
CA ALA A 276 9.01 0.28 -5.33
C ALA A 276 9.33 -0.71 -6.47
N THR A 277 10.57 -0.73 -6.98
CA THR A 277 10.99 -1.60 -8.09
C THR A 277 12.30 -2.31 -7.79
N GLY A 278 12.45 -3.56 -8.24
CA GLY A 278 13.71 -4.31 -8.25
C GLY A 278 14.32 -4.72 -6.91
N THR A 279 13.72 -4.37 -5.77
CA THR A 279 14.28 -4.63 -4.43
C THR A 279 13.51 -5.71 -3.69
N ASP A 280 14.17 -6.75 -3.22
CA ASP A 280 13.56 -7.84 -2.45
C ASP A 280 13.78 -7.64 -0.94
N VAL A 281 12.69 -7.53 -0.18
CA VAL A 281 12.69 -7.46 1.29
C VAL A 281 11.76 -8.57 1.82
N LYS A 282 12.25 -9.80 1.85
CA LYS A 282 11.47 -10.99 2.23
C LYS A 282 10.77 -10.89 3.59
N PRO A 283 11.43 -10.37 4.68
CA PRO A 283 10.79 -10.28 5.98
C PRO A 283 9.77 -9.16 6.14
N LEU A 284 9.38 -8.46 5.06
CA LEU A 284 8.40 -7.38 5.09
C LEU A 284 7.00 -7.92 5.40
N GLU A 285 6.39 -7.42 6.48
CA GLU A 285 5.07 -7.85 6.96
C GLU A 285 3.99 -6.78 6.83
N CYS A 286 4.37 -5.51 6.68
CA CYS A 286 3.42 -4.41 6.58
C CYS A 286 3.82 -3.45 5.46
N VAL A 287 2.88 -3.19 4.55
CA VAL A 287 2.99 -2.19 3.48
C VAL A 287 2.01 -1.07 3.80
N PHE A 288 2.53 0.12 4.07
CA PHE A 288 1.75 1.23 4.58
C PHE A 288 1.71 2.38 3.58
N PHE A 289 0.52 2.73 3.11
CA PHE A 289 0.31 3.81 2.17
C PHE A 289 -0.03 5.11 2.90
N MET A 290 0.90 6.06 2.87
CA MET A 290 0.72 7.47 3.26
C MET A 290 0.89 8.40 2.04
N ARG A 291 0.70 7.85 0.84
CA ARG A 291 0.61 8.57 -0.43
C ARG A 291 -0.47 7.95 -1.31
N ASP A 292 -1.18 8.79 -2.05
CA ASP A 292 -2.11 8.35 -3.07
C ASP A 292 -1.36 7.75 -4.28
N VAL A 293 -1.87 6.63 -4.81
CA VAL A 293 -1.33 5.93 -5.98
C VAL A 293 -2.48 5.66 -6.95
N ARG A 294 -2.48 6.33 -8.09
CA ARG A 294 -3.56 6.23 -9.08
C ARG A 294 -3.35 5.17 -10.15
N SER A 295 -2.11 4.76 -10.37
CA SER A 295 -1.77 3.71 -11.33
C SER A 295 -1.95 2.34 -10.70
N ALA A 296 -2.82 1.51 -11.27
CA ALA A 296 -3.02 0.12 -10.87
C ALA A 296 -1.71 -0.67 -10.87
N GLN A 297 -0.91 -0.51 -11.93
CA GLN A 297 0.39 -1.18 -12.06
C GLN A 297 1.34 -0.80 -10.94
N TYR A 298 1.42 0.50 -10.61
CA TYR A 298 2.33 0.98 -9.59
C TYR A 298 1.87 0.54 -8.19
N PHE A 299 0.56 0.55 -7.93
CA PHE A 299 -0.02 0.00 -6.70
C PHE A 299 0.30 -1.48 -6.54
N GLU A 300 0.10 -2.31 -7.59
CA GLU A 300 0.41 -3.74 -7.56
C GLU A 300 1.90 -4.01 -7.30
N GLN A 301 2.80 -3.21 -7.88
CA GLN A 301 4.23 -3.31 -7.61
C GLN A 301 4.57 -2.99 -6.15
N MET A 302 3.97 -1.94 -5.58
CA MET A 302 4.16 -1.55 -4.18
C MET A 302 3.59 -2.61 -3.23
N LYS A 303 2.36 -3.08 -3.47
CA LYS A 303 1.70 -4.15 -2.74
C LYS A 303 2.54 -5.44 -2.76
N GLY A 304 3.03 -5.82 -3.93
CA GLY A 304 3.82 -7.02 -4.14
C GLY A 304 5.12 -7.11 -3.33
N ARG A 305 5.58 -5.97 -2.76
CA ARG A 305 6.75 -5.99 -1.84
C ARG A 305 6.47 -6.77 -0.56
N GLY A 306 5.23 -6.78 -0.08
CA GLY A 306 4.81 -7.55 1.09
C GLY A 306 4.63 -9.04 0.81
N ALA A 307 4.40 -9.44 -0.44
CA ALA A 307 3.95 -10.79 -0.78
C ALA A 307 5.03 -11.89 -0.65
N ARG A 308 6.31 -11.55 -0.63
CA ARG A 308 7.41 -12.54 -0.66
C ARG A 308 7.42 -13.47 0.53
N THR A 309 7.60 -14.77 0.27
CA THR A 309 7.84 -15.77 1.30
C THR A 309 9.28 -15.71 1.82
N ILE A 310 9.49 -16.23 3.02
CA ILE A 310 10.80 -16.33 3.66
C ILE A 310 10.86 -17.63 4.47
N ALA A 311 12.02 -18.27 4.53
CA ALA A 311 12.19 -19.46 5.35
C ALA A 311 11.94 -19.12 6.84
N PRO A 312 11.25 -19.98 7.61
CA PRO A 312 10.91 -19.70 9.00
C PRO A 312 12.11 -19.33 9.88
N ALA A 313 13.26 -20.01 9.73
CA ALA A 313 14.47 -19.70 10.48
C ALA A 313 15.04 -18.31 10.18
N ASP A 314 15.05 -17.92 8.89
CA ASP A 314 15.51 -16.59 8.47
C ASP A 314 14.56 -15.50 8.96
N PHE A 315 13.25 -15.78 8.92
CA PHE A 315 12.23 -14.85 9.41
C PHE A 315 12.37 -14.63 10.92
N GLN A 316 12.50 -15.72 11.70
CA GLN A 316 12.64 -15.65 13.15
C GLN A 316 13.93 -14.93 13.58
N SER A 317 15.00 -14.99 12.76
CA SER A 317 16.24 -14.26 13.03
C SER A 317 16.06 -12.74 13.08
N VAL A 318 15.11 -12.20 12.30
CA VAL A 318 14.80 -10.77 12.23
C VAL A 318 13.51 -10.39 12.93
N THR A 319 12.62 -11.36 13.20
CA THR A 319 11.33 -11.16 13.89
C THR A 319 11.15 -12.26 14.95
N PRO A 320 11.77 -12.11 16.14
CA PRO A 320 11.90 -13.18 17.11
C PRO A 320 10.61 -13.72 17.71
N ASP A 321 9.53 -12.91 17.72
CA ASP A 321 8.22 -13.23 18.28
C ASP A 321 7.27 -13.89 17.27
N ALA A 322 7.76 -14.24 16.08
CA ALA A 322 6.96 -14.93 15.07
C ALA A 322 7.71 -16.16 14.52
N THR A 323 6.99 -17.26 14.36
CA THR A 323 7.54 -18.53 13.87
C THR A 323 7.66 -18.59 12.35
N ALA A 324 6.77 -17.92 11.63
CA ALA A 324 6.75 -17.88 10.17
C ALA A 324 6.01 -16.61 9.69
N LYS A 325 6.32 -16.18 8.48
CA LYS A 325 5.56 -15.16 7.78
C LYS A 325 4.43 -15.84 7.01
N THR A 326 3.20 -15.66 7.49
CA THR A 326 2.01 -16.32 6.94
C THR A 326 1.17 -15.38 6.08
N ARG A 327 1.29 -14.08 6.30
CA ARG A 327 0.59 -13.01 5.59
C ARG A 327 1.38 -11.71 5.66
N PHE A 328 0.94 -10.70 4.94
CA PHE A 328 1.30 -9.32 5.21
C PHE A 328 0.05 -8.45 5.32
N VAL A 329 0.19 -7.25 5.83
CA VAL A 329 -0.92 -6.31 5.98
C VAL A 329 -0.66 -5.07 5.13
N ILE A 330 -1.67 -4.65 4.39
CA ILE A 330 -1.71 -3.35 3.74
C ILE A 330 -2.41 -2.39 4.68
N VAL A 331 -1.73 -1.34 5.11
CA VAL A 331 -2.34 -0.24 5.86
C VAL A 331 -2.57 0.93 4.91
N ASP A 332 -3.81 1.35 4.77
CA ASP A 332 -4.24 2.43 3.89
C ASP A 332 -4.71 3.63 4.72
N ALA A 333 -3.93 4.72 4.72
CA ALA A 333 -4.26 5.96 5.43
C ALA A 333 -4.72 7.11 4.51
N VAL A 334 -4.87 6.85 3.20
CA VAL A 334 -5.17 7.88 2.19
C VAL A 334 -6.25 7.45 1.20
N GLY A 335 -6.93 6.32 1.44
CA GLY A 335 -7.99 5.82 0.57
C GLY A 335 -7.51 5.24 -0.76
N VAL A 336 -6.23 4.86 -0.87
CA VAL A 336 -5.66 4.31 -2.12
C VAL A 336 -6.37 3.04 -2.59
N THR A 337 -7.01 2.31 -1.68
CA THR A 337 -7.76 1.07 -1.98
C THR A 337 -9.25 1.31 -2.26
N GLU A 338 -9.73 2.55 -2.20
CA GLU A 338 -11.15 2.90 -2.34
C GLU A 338 -11.51 3.49 -3.70
N HIS A 339 -10.55 4.06 -4.43
CA HIS A 339 -10.82 4.65 -5.73
C HIS A 339 -10.53 3.69 -6.89
N GLU A 340 -11.20 3.91 -8.01
CA GLU A 340 -10.86 3.22 -9.25
C GLU A 340 -9.48 3.66 -9.74
N PHE A 341 -8.63 2.69 -10.02
CA PHE A 341 -7.34 2.96 -10.64
C PHE A 341 -7.54 3.40 -12.09
N VAL A 342 -6.86 4.47 -12.45
CA VAL A 342 -6.88 4.98 -13.82
C VAL A 342 -5.81 4.27 -14.62
N ASP A 343 -6.22 3.48 -15.62
CA ASP A 343 -5.29 3.04 -16.64
C ASP A 343 -4.73 4.28 -17.34
N PRO A 344 -3.40 4.41 -17.51
CA PRO A 344 -2.84 5.55 -18.22
C PRO A 344 -3.48 5.60 -19.63
N PRO A 345 -4.03 6.77 -20.05
CA PRO A 345 -4.67 6.88 -21.36
C PRO A 345 -3.65 6.57 -22.46
N LEU A 346 -4.13 5.96 -23.54
CA LEU A 346 -3.36 5.46 -24.70
C LEU A 346 -2.50 6.51 -25.41
N ASN A 347 -2.72 7.80 -25.21
CA ASN A 347 -1.91 8.93 -25.64
C ASN A 347 -2.26 10.12 -24.76
N ARG A 348 -1.54 10.29 -23.66
CA ARG A 348 -1.21 11.66 -23.29
C ARG A 348 0.19 11.89 -23.84
N ASP A 349 0.26 12.74 -24.84
CA ASP A 349 1.49 13.50 -25.05
C ASP A 349 1.96 13.92 -23.68
N LYS A 350 3.17 13.48 -23.29
CA LYS A 350 3.76 13.87 -21.99
C LYS A 350 3.66 15.38 -21.98
N ALA A 351 2.97 15.96 -21.01
CA ALA A 351 2.81 17.41 -20.93
C ALA A 351 4.19 18.02 -21.07
N VAL A 352 4.41 18.76 -22.16
CA VAL A 352 5.73 19.32 -22.50
C VAL A 352 6.25 20.08 -21.29
N PRO A 353 7.44 19.78 -20.73
CA PRO A 353 7.96 20.48 -19.55
C PRO A 353 7.97 22.01 -19.75
N LEU A 354 7.70 22.78 -18.68
CA LEU A 354 7.70 24.25 -18.77
C LEU A 354 9.00 24.77 -19.39
N LYS A 355 10.16 24.21 -19.01
CA LYS A 355 11.46 24.54 -19.58
C LYS A 355 11.45 24.37 -21.10
N LYS A 356 10.92 23.26 -21.61
CA LYS A 356 10.89 22.97 -23.04
C LYS A 356 9.94 23.89 -23.81
N LEU A 357 8.81 24.30 -23.19
CA LEU A 357 7.92 25.32 -23.76
C LEU A 357 8.62 26.67 -23.84
N LEU A 358 9.36 27.08 -22.81
CA LEU A 358 10.15 28.31 -22.82
C LEU A 358 11.32 28.26 -23.82
N ASP A 359 11.96 27.11 -23.98
CA ASP A 359 13.02 26.91 -24.99
C ASP A 359 12.44 26.99 -26.42
N LYS A 360 11.24 26.42 -26.66
CA LYS A 360 10.55 26.54 -27.95
C LYS A 360 10.09 27.97 -28.21
N ALA A 361 9.61 28.69 -27.20
CA ALA A 361 9.30 30.11 -27.29
C ALA A 361 10.55 30.93 -27.63
N ALA A 362 11.69 30.65 -26.99
CA ALA A 362 12.99 31.28 -27.26
C ALA A 362 13.42 31.14 -28.73
N ASN A 363 13.13 29.99 -29.33
CA ASN A 363 13.51 29.68 -30.71
C ASN A 363 12.39 29.98 -31.73
N LEU A 364 11.28 30.57 -31.31
CA LEU A 364 10.07 30.85 -32.13
C LEU A 364 9.52 29.61 -32.87
N THR A 365 9.66 28.43 -32.21
CA THR A 365 9.22 27.12 -32.74
C THR A 365 8.01 26.56 -31.99
N ILE A 366 7.46 27.32 -31.07
CA ILE A 366 6.28 26.95 -30.28
C ILE A 366 5.01 27.00 -31.14
N THR A 367 4.15 26.01 -31.01
CA THR A 367 2.85 25.94 -31.70
C THR A 367 1.76 26.71 -30.94
N GLU A 368 0.58 26.93 -31.56
CA GLU A 368 -0.58 27.54 -30.90
C GLU A 368 -1.00 26.75 -29.64
N ASP A 369 -1.13 25.42 -29.73
CA ASP A 369 -1.51 24.56 -28.62
C ASP A 369 -0.48 24.61 -27.49
N GLU A 370 0.80 24.65 -27.84
CA GLU A 370 1.89 24.78 -26.87
C GLU A 370 1.91 26.17 -26.23
N THR A 371 1.56 27.21 -26.98
CA THR A 371 1.41 28.58 -26.47
C THR A 371 0.23 28.67 -25.50
N ALA A 372 -0.92 28.08 -25.82
CA ALA A 372 -2.03 27.96 -24.89
C ALA A 372 -1.67 27.25 -23.59
N THR A 373 -0.88 26.16 -23.71
CA THR A 373 -0.35 25.43 -22.56
C THR A 373 0.62 26.28 -21.75
N LEU A 374 1.52 27.03 -22.39
CA LEU A 374 2.47 27.95 -21.75
C LEU A 374 1.73 29.06 -21.02
N ALA A 375 0.75 29.72 -21.68
CA ALA A 375 -0.08 30.75 -21.09
C ALA A 375 -0.81 30.27 -19.83
N SER A 376 -1.43 29.10 -19.89
CA SER A 376 -2.10 28.49 -18.73
C SER A 376 -1.16 28.22 -17.55
N ARG A 377 0.07 27.78 -17.82
CA ARG A 377 1.07 27.52 -16.77
C ARG A 377 1.64 28.79 -16.17
N LEU A 378 1.87 29.82 -16.99
CA LEU A 378 2.33 31.12 -16.51
C LEU A 378 1.22 31.84 -15.72
N ALA A 379 -0.05 31.75 -16.16
CA ALA A 379 -1.20 32.24 -15.40
C ALA A 379 -1.28 31.60 -14.01
N LYS A 380 -1.08 30.28 -13.94
CA LYS A 380 -1.04 29.57 -12.65
C LYS A 380 0.13 30.01 -11.78
N LEU A 381 1.31 30.17 -12.36
CA LEU A 381 2.49 30.67 -11.62
C LEU A 381 2.23 32.08 -11.10
N GLU A 382 1.67 32.98 -11.93
CA GLU A 382 1.34 34.37 -11.55
C GLU A 382 0.42 34.44 -10.33
N LEU A 383 -0.54 33.54 -10.22
CA LEU A 383 -1.42 33.43 -9.07
C LEU A 383 -0.72 32.91 -7.80
N GLU A 384 0.35 32.16 -7.98
CA GLU A 384 1.13 31.56 -6.88
C GLU A 384 2.25 32.50 -6.38
N LEU A 385 2.58 33.61 -7.10
CA LEU A 385 3.65 34.54 -6.74
C LEU A 385 3.23 35.47 -5.59
N THR A 386 4.16 35.70 -4.66
CA THR A 386 4.06 36.78 -3.68
C THR A 386 4.11 38.16 -4.37
N PRO A 387 3.65 39.25 -3.72
CA PRO A 387 3.78 40.62 -4.28
C PRO A 387 5.23 41.01 -4.60
N GLU A 388 6.19 40.59 -3.80
CA GLU A 388 7.60 40.86 -3.98
C GLU A 388 8.16 40.08 -5.18
N GLU A 389 7.86 38.79 -5.29
CA GLU A 389 8.28 37.96 -6.42
C GLU A 389 7.65 38.43 -7.73
N ARG A 390 6.40 38.89 -7.69
CA ARG A 390 5.75 39.48 -8.85
C ARG A 390 6.44 40.77 -9.27
N THR A 391 6.76 41.67 -8.33
CA THR A 391 7.49 42.90 -8.62
C THR A 391 8.85 42.61 -9.22
N GLU A 392 9.60 41.68 -8.66
CA GLU A 392 10.90 41.27 -9.18
C GLU A 392 10.77 40.65 -10.59
N LEU A 393 9.75 39.82 -10.82
CA LEU A 393 9.54 39.19 -12.11
C LEU A 393 9.10 40.22 -13.17
N ASP A 394 8.28 41.22 -12.79
CA ASP A 394 7.88 42.34 -13.64
C ASP A 394 9.09 43.24 -14.00
N GLU A 395 10.01 43.48 -13.05
CA GLU A 395 11.27 44.20 -13.31
C GLU A 395 12.13 43.44 -14.31
N VAL A 396 12.32 42.13 -14.13
CA VAL A 396 13.08 41.29 -15.05
C VAL A 396 12.41 41.22 -16.42
N ALA A 397 11.09 41.18 -16.47
CA ALA A 397 10.31 41.16 -17.71
C ALA A 397 10.36 42.53 -18.46
N GLY A 398 10.69 43.61 -17.76
CA GLY A 398 10.59 44.97 -18.31
C GLY A 398 9.14 45.42 -18.55
N GLY A 399 8.17 44.82 -17.88
CA GLY A 399 6.74 45.05 -17.98
C GLY A 399 5.94 44.06 -17.14
N SER A 400 4.61 44.20 -17.08
CA SER A 400 3.76 43.32 -16.29
C SER A 400 3.73 41.88 -16.85
N VAL A 401 4.08 40.88 -16.04
CA VAL A 401 3.97 39.44 -16.39
C VAL A 401 2.52 39.05 -16.59
N ARG A 402 1.59 39.68 -15.87
CA ARG A 402 0.14 39.51 -16.08
C ARG A 402 -0.28 39.95 -17.50
N ASP A 403 0.24 41.05 -18.00
CA ASP A 403 -0.02 41.50 -19.36
C ASP A 403 0.60 40.54 -20.38
N LEU A 404 1.82 40.06 -20.14
CA LEU A 404 2.44 39.03 -20.97
C LEU A 404 1.56 37.76 -21.04
N VAL A 405 1.05 37.28 -19.91
CA VAL A 405 0.14 36.11 -19.88
C VAL A 405 -1.14 36.40 -20.67
N ARG A 406 -1.72 37.59 -20.51
CA ARG A 406 -2.89 37.98 -21.27
C ARG A 406 -2.60 38.02 -22.78
N ASP A 407 -1.49 38.61 -23.19
CA ASP A 407 -1.12 38.68 -24.61
C ASP A 407 -0.91 37.27 -25.23
N LEU A 408 -0.36 36.31 -24.45
CA LEU A 408 -0.27 34.92 -24.88
C LEU A 408 -1.65 34.24 -25.01
N VAL A 409 -2.59 34.53 -24.09
CA VAL A 409 -3.97 34.02 -24.17
C VAL A 409 -4.67 34.60 -25.36
N ASP A 410 -4.57 35.93 -25.54
CA ASP A 410 -5.23 36.67 -26.66
C ASP A 410 -4.69 36.18 -28.03
N ALA A 411 -3.42 35.83 -28.12
CA ALA A 411 -2.84 35.33 -29.37
C ALA A 411 -3.40 33.98 -29.84
N VAL A 412 -3.91 33.16 -28.89
CA VAL A 412 -4.52 31.85 -29.18
C VAL A 412 -6.05 31.87 -29.08
N ASP A 413 -6.63 33.00 -28.68
CA ASP A 413 -8.08 33.17 -28.60
C ASP A 413 -8.72 33.27 -29.99
N PRO A 414 -9.73 32.42 -30.33
CA PRO A 414 -10.36 32.39 -31.65
C PRO A 414 -10.97 33.70 -32.06
N ASP A 415 -11.58 34.47 -31.15
CA ASP A 415 -12.24 35.74 -31.44
C ASP A 415 -11.22 36.84 -31.73
N THR A 416 -10.10 36.85 -31.00
CA THR A 416 -8.99 37.79 -31.23
C THR A 416 -8.27 37.47 -32.53
N GLN A 417 -8.05 36.20 -32.84
CA GLN A 417 -7.52 35.76 -34.14
C GLN A 417 -8.44 36.17 -35.28
N ALA A 418 -9.76 35.96 -35.17
CA ALA A 418 -10.71 36.34 -36.19
C ALA A 418 -10.65 37.86 -36.50
N LYS A 419 -10.58 38.71 -35.47
CA LYS A 419 -10.43 40.18 -35.63
C LYS A 419 -9.10 40.55 -36.31
N ALA A 420 -7.99 39.88 -35.97
CA ALA A 420 -6.68 40.11 -36.57
C ALA A 420 -6.64 39.70 -38.06
N LEU A 421 -7.51 38.77 -38.45
CA LEU A 421 -7.63 38.29 -39.83
C LEU A 421 -8.56 39.15 -40.70
N GLU A 422 -9.40 40.01 -40.08
CA GLU A 422 -10.26 40.93 -40.82
C GLU A 422 -9.43 41.89 -41.67
N GLY A 423 -9.51 41.74 -43.00
CA GLY A 423 -8.78 42.56 -43.95
C GLY A 423 -7.32 42.18 -44.20
N ALA A 424 -6.84 41.10 -43.64
CA ALA A 424 -5.47 40.61 -43.87
C ALA A 424 -5.33 40.04 -45.29
N SER A 425 -4.29 40.46 -46.00
CA SER A 425 -3.97 39.95 -47.34
C SER A 425 -3.42 38.48 -47.30
N ASP A 426 -2.82 38.08 -46.19
CA ASP A 426 -2.36 36.73 -45.92
C ASP A 426 -2.77 36.30 -44.49
N PRO A 427 -3.85 35.51 -44.37
CA PRO A 427 -4.36 35.08 -43.07
C PRO A 427 -3.38 34.20 -42.28
N VAL A 428 -2.56 33.41 -42.95
CA VAL A 428 -1.57 32.52 -42.29
C VAL A 428 -0.44 33.35 -41.67
N GLN A 429 0.03 34.37 -42.43
CA GLN A 429 1.07 35.24 -41.92
C GLN A 429 0.55 36.13 -40.78
N ALA A 430 -0.69 36.69 -40.91
CA ALA A 430 -1.28 37.51 -39.86
C ALA A 430 -1.42 36.74 -38.53
N ARG A 431 -1.78 35.46 -38.58
CA ARG A 431 -1.89 34.60 -37.41
C ARG A 431 -0.49 34.33 -36.80
N ARG A 432 0.50 34.09 -37.64
CA ARG A 432 1.89 33.91 -37.20
C ARG A 432 2.46 35.16 -36.53
N ASP A 433 2.22 36.35 -37.14
CA ASP A 433 2.65 37.64 -36.60
C ASP A 433 2.02 37.96 -35.24
N LEU A 434 0.77 37.53 -35.04
CA LEU A 434 0.08 37.68 -33.75
C LEU A 434 0.76 36.82 -32.67
N LEU A 435 1.07 35.56 -32.99
CA LEU A 435 1.72 34.62 -32.10
C LEU A 435 3.16 35.08 -31.78
N GLU A 436 3.95 35.46 -32.80
CA GLU A 436 5.32 35.95 -32.62
C GLU A 436 5.39 37.21 -31.75
N ARG A 437 4.46 38.12 -31.87
CA ARG A 437 4.37 39.31 -31.02
C ARG A 437 4.15 38.96 -29.57
N ALA A 438 3.24 38.04 -29.27
CA ALA A 438 2.95 37.61 -27.91
C ALA A 438 4.12 36.88 -27.27
N ILE A 439 4.91 36.12 -28.05
CA ILE A 439 6.05 35.31 -27.58
C ILE A 439 7.34 36.13 -27.48
N THR A 440 7.48 37.23 -28.24
CA THR A 440 8.69 38.05 -28.33
C THR A 440 9.29 38.44 -26.96
N PRO A 441 8.49 38.84 -25.94
CA PRO A 441 9.08 39.14 -24.61
C PRO A 441 9.78 37.97 -23.97
N LEU A 442 9.27 36.76 -24.16
CA LEU A 442 9.90 35.52 -23.67
C LEU A 442 11.11 35.14 -24.54
N ALA A 443 11.00 35.31 -25.88
CA ALA A 443 12.09 34.98 -26.80
C ALA A 443 13.30 35.87 -26.59
N ALA A 444 13.09 37.17 -26.43
CA ALA A 444 14.14 38.18 -26.33
C ALA A 444 14.81 38.23 -24.95
N ASN A 445 14.24 37.68 -23.90
CA ASN A 445 14.71 37.81 -22.52
C ASN A 445 15.06 36.46 -21.87
N PRO A 446 16.34 36.03 -21.94
CA PRO A 446 16.79 34.80 -21.27
C PRO A 446 16.67 34.83 -19.75
N ASP A 447 16.88 36.01 -19.13
CA ASP A 447 16.82 36.17 -17.69
C ASP A 447 15.37 35.99 -17.17
N LEU A 448 14.40 36.46 -17.92
CA LEU A 448 13.00 36.23 -17.62
C LEU A 448 12.63 34.73 -17.63
N ARG A 449 13.09 34.00 -18.64
CA ARG A 449 12.85 32.56 -18.73
C ARG A 449 13.53 31.80 -17.57
N THR A 450 14.75 32.18 -17.22
CA THR A 450 15.49 31.61 -16.10
C THR A 450 14.76 31.88 -14.78
N ARG A 451 14.32 33.15 -14.57
CA ARG A 451 13.63 33.53 -13.35
C ARG A 451 12.26 32.86 -13.19
N ILE A 452 11.50 32.68 -14.28
CA ILE A 452 10.26 31.90 -14.28
C ILE A 452 10.51 30.46 -13.82
N LEU A 453 11.59 29.81 -14.29
CA LEU A 453 11.92 28.45 -13.88
C LEU A 453 12.36 28.38 -12.41
N GLU A 454 13.16 29.35 -11.95
CA GLU A 454 13.58 29.45 -10.55
C GLU A 454 12.38 29.64 -9.62
N LEU A 455 11.50 30.59 -9.90
CA LEU A 455 10.29 30.82 -9.11
C LEU A 455 9.40 29.59 -9.08
N ARG A 456 9.22 28.91 -10.20
CA ARG A 456 8.47 27.65 -10.22
C ARG A 456 9.11 26.54 -9.36
N ALA A 457 10.43 26.53 -9.24
CA ALA A 457 11.17 25.56 -8.44
C ALA A 457 11.20 25.89 -6.95
N THR A 458 11.09 27.20 -6.60
CA THR A 458 11.19 27.70 -5.22
C THR A 458 9.88 27.69 -4.44
N HIS A 459 8.74 27.37 -5.06
CA HIS A 459 7.48 27.35 -4.33
C HIS A 459 7.56 26.47 -3.07
N ASP A 460 7.39 27.13 -1.93
CA ASP A 460 7.48 26.54 -0.63
C ASP A 460 6.34 25.54 -0.38
N ARG A 461 6.68 24.51 0.38
CA ARG A 461 5.70 23.62 0.94
C ARG A 461 5.20 24.20 2.26
N ILE A 462 3.90 24.37 2.39
CA ILE A 462 3.25 24.78 3.63
C ILE A 462 3.15 23.56 4.55
N VAL A 463 3.57 23.73 5.82
CA VAL A 463 3.39 22.73 6.87
C VAL A 463 2.25 23.20 7.76
N ASP A 464 1.16 22.45 7.77
CA ASP A 464 0.03 22.72 8.67
C ASP A 464 0.33 22.11 10.04
N GLU A 465 0.65 22.95 11.01
CA GLU A 465 0.85 22.58 12.42
C GLU A 465 -0.32 23.00 13.33
N VAL A 466 -1.36 23.58 12.73
CA VAL A 466 -2.45 24.23 13.47
C VAL A 466 -3.73 23.42 13.42
N SER A 467 -4.03 22.81 12.28
CA SER A 467 -5.22 21.99 12.13
C SER A 467 -5.10 20.73 13.00
N VAL A 468 -6.13 20.47 13.79
CA VAL A 468 -6.24 19.25 14.61
C VAL A 468 -7.02 18.23 13.79
N ASP A 469 -6.41 17.09 13.53
CA ASP A 469 -7.06 15.99 12.81
C ASP A 469 -7.87 15.11 13.76
N VAL A 470 -8.95 14.51 13.27
CA VAL A 470 -9.85 13.65 14.02
C VAL A 470 -9.91 12.29 13.34
N LEU A 471 -9.73 11.22 14.10
CA LEU A 471 -9.92 9.88 13.62
C LEU A 471 -11.40 9.64 13.32
N LEU A 472 -11.74 9.34 12.08
CA LEU A 472 -13.10 8.98 11.66
C LEU A 472 -13.35 7.51 11.85
N ASP A 473 -12.40 6.67 11.42
CA ASP A 473 -12.53 5.23 11.47
C ASP A 473 -11.17 4.53 11.35
N ALA A 474 -11.06 3.33 11.97
CA ALA A 474 -9.89 2.46 11.85
C ALA A 474 -10.34 1.01 12.01
N HIS A 475 -10.35 0.25 10.92
CA HIS A 475 -10.82 -1.13 10.92
C HIS A 475 -10.14 -1.99 9.86
N GLY A 476 -10.19 -3.31 10.06
CA GLY A 476 -9.84 -4.30 9.05
C GLY A 476 -10.92 -4.38 7.97
N VAL A 477 -10.50 -4.41 6.72
CA VAL A 477 -11.43 -4.53 5.57
C VAL A 477 -11.36 -5.93 5.01
N VAL A 478 -12.52 -6.60 4.98
CA VAL A 478 -12.66 -7.93 4.38
C VAL A 478 -13.19 -7.78 2.96
N ASP A 479 -12.40 -8.24 1.97
CA ASP A 479 -12.86 -8.33 0.58
C ASP A 479 -13.99 -9.38 0.48
N PRO A 480 -15.19 -9.03 -0.03
CA PRO A 480 -16.31 -9.97 -0.11
C PRO A 480 -16.01 -11.23 -0.93
N ASN A 481 -15.21 -11.13 -2.02
CA ASN A 481 -14.84 -12.29 -2.82
C ASN A 481 -13.86 -13.18 -2.06
N ARG A 482 -12.92 -12.58 -1.35
CA ARG A 482 -11.98 -13.28 -0.48
C ARG A 482 -12.70 -13.91 0.70
N ALA A 483 -13.64 -13.22 1.34
CA ALA A 483 -14.47 -13.75 2.41
C ALA A 483 -15.21 -15.01 1.95
N LYS A 484 -15.84 -14.97 0.76
CA LYS A 484 -16.51 -16.13 0.18
C LYS A 484 -15.54 -17.29 -0.06
N SER A 485 -14.36 -17.03 -0.61
CA SER A 485 -13.33 -18.06 -0.82
C SER A 485 -12.85 -18.68 0.50
N VAL A 486 -12.69 -17.89 1.56
CA VAL A 486 -12.32 -18.37 2.90
C VAL A 486 -13.40 -19.27 3.46
N VAL A 487 -14.67 -18.86 3.37
CA VAL A 487 -15.83 -19.65 3.84
C VAL A 487 -15.94 -20.98 3.09
N GLU A 488 -15.83 -20.96 1.76
CA GLU A 488 -15.87 -22.16 0.91
C GLU A 488 -14.72 -23.11 1.23
N SER A 489 -13.49 -22.60 1.31
CA SER A 489 -12.30 -23.39 1.63
C SER A 489 -12.34 -23.94 3.07
N TRP A 490 -12.87 -23.18 4.01
CA TRP A 490 -13.10 -23.63 5.38
C TRP A 490 -14.11 -24.79 5.43
N ALA A 491 -15.23 -24.67 4.75
CA ALA A 491 -16.23 -25.74 4.67
C ALA A 491 -15.66 -27.01 4.01
N GLU A 492 -14.89 -26.86 2.92
CA GLU A 492 -14.21 -27.98 2.25
C GLU A 492 -13.15 -28.63 3.16
N TYR A 493 -12.38 -27.83 3.90
CA TYR A 493 -11.41 -28.33 4.88
C TYR A 493 -12.06 -29.21 5.94
N LEU A 494 -13.19 -28.79 6.49
CA LEU A 494 -13.93 -29.56 7.49
C LEU A 494 -14.44 -30.89 6.92
N LEU A 495 -14.93 -30.90 5.69
CA LEU A 495 -15.39 -32.12 5.03
C LEU A 495 -14.24 -33.09 4.77
N THR A 496 -13.09 -32.58 4.31
CA THR A 496 -11.92 -33.39 3.95
C THR A 496 -11.25 -34.01 5.17
N HIS A 497 -11.18 -33.28 6.29
CA HIS A 497 -10.48 -33.72 7.50
C HIS A 497 -11.42 -34.22 8.61
N ARG A 498 -12.66 -34.50 8.25
CA ARG A 498 -13.69 -34.92 9.19
C ARG A 498 -13.24 -36.12 10.06
N ASP A 499 -12.59 -37.09 9.45
CA ASP A 499 -12.18 -38.35 10.12
C ASP A 499 -10.78 -38.27 10.74
N GLU A 500 -10.07 -37.17 10.56
CA GLU A 500 -8.68 -37.00 11.00
C GLU A 500 -8.55 -36.10 12.25
N ILE A 501 -9.49 -35.17 12.43
CA ILE A 501 -9.43 -34.16 13.49
C ILE A 501 -10.51 -34.40 14.52
N THR A 502 -10.08 -34.66 15.76
CA THR A 502 -10.96 -35.06 16.86
C THR A 502 -12.09 -34.05 17.12
N ALA A 503 -11.80 -32.75 17.13
CA ALA A 503 -12.81 -31.70 17.33
C ALA A 503 -13.92 -31.76 16.27
N ILE A 504 -13.54 -31.99 14.99
CA ILE A 504 -14.51 -32.08 13.88
C ILE A 504 -15.39 -33.34 14.04
N GLN A 505 -14.77 -34.49 14.33
CA GLN A 505 -15.49 -35.74 14.56
C GLN A 505 -16.52 -35.62 15.69
N LEU A 506 -16.08 -35.10 16.85
CA LEU A 506 -16.92 -34.98 18.04
C LEU A 506 -18.17 -34.09 17.80
N ILE A 507 -17.99 -32.99 17.03
CA ILE A 507 -19.09 -32.08 16.72
C ILE A 507 -20.01 -32.66 15.64
N THR A 508 -19.47 -33.33 14.61
CA THR A 508 -20.26 -33.83 13.47
C THR A 508 -20.99 -35.15 13.77
N GLU A 509 -20.42 -36.01 14.62
CA GLU A 509 -20.94 -37.37 14.86
C GLU A 509 -21.74 -37.51 16.17
N ALA A 510 -21.91 -36.42 16.92
CA ALA A 510 -22.62 -36.39 18.21
C ALA A 510 -22.20 -37.55 19.16
N LYS A 511 -20.89 -37.80 19.27
CA LYS A 511 -20.34 -38.84 20.13
C LYS A 511 -20.51 -38.50 21.62
N GLU A 512 -20.54 -39.51 22.46
CA GLU A 512 -20.69 -39.37 23.93
C GLU A 512 -19.56 -38.55 24.58
N ARG A 513 -18.38 -38.50 23.93
CA ARG A 513 -17.22 -37.68 24.38
C ARG A 513 -17.40 -36.22 23.94
N ARG A 514 -17.22 -35.29 24.86
CA ARG A 514 -17.28 -33.85 24.62
C ARG A 514 -16.00 -33.34 24.04
N VAL A 515 -16.10 -32.22 23.29
CA VAL A 515 -14.93 -31.46 22.80
C VAL A 515 -14.19 -30.85 23.99
N THR A 516 -12.90 -31.05 24.06
CA THR A 516 -12.02 -30.47 25.09
C THR A 516 -11.22 -29.30 24.53
N PHE A 517 -10.65 -28.49 25.42
CA PHE A 517 -9.77 -27.41 24.99
C PHE A 517 -8.56 -27.90 24.17
N ALA A 518 -8.02 -29.08 24.51
CA ALA A 518 -6.93 -29.71 23.77
C ALA A 518 -7.35 -30.06 22.32
N ASP A 519 -8.58 -30.54 22.12
CA ASP A 519 -9.10 -30.86 20.78
C ASP A 519 -9.26 -29.56 19.94
N ILE A 520 -9.69 -28.46 20.58
CA ILE A 520 -9.81 -27.14 19.95
C ILE A 520 -8.43 -26.60 19.59
N GLN A 521 -7.45 -26.74 20.48
CA GLN A 521 -6.10 -26.27 20.26
C GLN A 521 -5.42 -27.07 19.14
N GLU A 522 -5.64 -28.38 19.05
CA GLU A 522 -5.16 -29.20 17.93
C GLU A 522 -5.71 -28.68 16.60
N LEU A 523 -7.00 -28.37 16.51
CA LEU A 523 -7.60 -27.80 15.32
C LEU A 523 -7.00 -26.42 15.01
N ALA A 524 -6.90 -25.53 16.01
CA ALA A 524 -6.31 -24.21 15.84
C ALA A 524 -4.87 -24.27 15.32
N ASP A 525 -4.06 -25.17 15.88
CA ASP A 525 -2.67 -25.38 15.44
C ASP A 525 -2.58 -25.90 14.01
N ARG A 526 -3.53 -26.73 13.57
CA ARG A 526 -3.57 -27.25 12.20
C ARG A 526 -4.00 -26.18 11.20
N ILE A 527 -5.04 -25.40 11.48
CA ILE A 527 -5.57 -24.39 10.56
C ILE A 527 -4.69 -23.14 10.51
N SER A 528 -3.92 -22.86 11.56
CA SER A 528 -2.98 -21.73 11.59
C SER A 528 -1.71 -21.97 10.77
N ARG A 529 -1.47 -23.20 10.30
CA ARG A 529 -0.32 -23.55 9.47
C ARG A 529 -0.62 -23.34 7.97
N PRO A 530 0.42 -23.13 7.16
CA PRO A 530 0.26 -23.17 5.71
C PRO A 530 -0.41 -24.49 5.25
N PRO A 531 -1.27 -24.45 4.22
CA PRO A 531 -1.55 -23.34 3.33
C PRO A 531 -2.59 -22.35 3.83
N HIS A 532 -3.36 -22.66 4.88
CA HIS A 532 -4.57 -21.94 5.23
C HIS A 532 -4.29 -20.67 6.03
N ASN A 533 -3.41 -20.76 7.06
CA ASN A 533 -3.08 -19.66 7.97
C ASN A 533 -4.32 -18.99 8.60
N TRP A 534 -5.35 -19.80 8.90
CA TRP A 534 -6.59 -19.32 9.47
C TRP A 534 -6.50 -19.17 10.98
N THR A 535 -7.17 -18.14 11.48
CA THR A 535 -7.47 -17.98 12.90
C THR A 535 -8.98 -17.89 13.08
N PRO A 536 -9.52 -18.06 14.29
CA PRO A 536 -10.94 -17.86 14.53
C PRO A 536 -11.45 -16.50 14.01
N GLU A 537 -10.66 -15.45 14.20
CA GLU A 537 -10.97 -14.08 13.77
C GLU A 537 -11.11 -13.98 12.24
N VAL A 538 -10.19 -14.58 11.48
CA VAL A 538 -10.20 -14.56 10.01
C VAL A 538 -11.43 -15.27 9.47
N ILE A 539 -11.75 -16.45 10.01
CA ILE A 539 -12.92 -17.21 9.57
C ILE A 539 -14.21 -16.48 9.98
N TRP A 540 -14.25 -15.91 11.18
CA TRP A 540 -15.39 -15.15 11.68
C TRP A 540 -15.69 -13.93 10.82
N ALA A 541 -14.69 -13.11 10.56
CA ALA A 541 -14.80 -11.94 9.69
C ALA A 541 -15.24 -12.30 8.27
N ALA A 542 -14.80 -13.46 7.76
CA ALA A 542 -15.25 -13.96 6.47
C ALA A 542 -16.75 -14.31 6.48
N TYR A 543 -17.25 -14.98 7.53
CA TYR A 543 -18.68 -15.24 7.69
C TYR A 543 -19.49 -13.97 7.89
N GLU A 544 -19.00 -13.00 8.66
CA GLU A 544 -19.67 -11.71 8.88
C GLU A 544 -19.87 -10.94 7.56
N ALA A 545 -18.90 -11.02 6.66
CA ALA A 545 -18.96 -10.39 5.35
C ALA A 545 -19.90 -11.13 4.36
N VAL A 546 -20.01 -12.48 4.47
CA VAL A 546 -20.81 -13.30 3.54
C VAL A 546 -22.25 -13.48 4.03
N ASP A 547 -22.43 -13.76 5.31
CA ASP A 547 -23.73 -14.08 5.94
C ASP A 547 -24.24 -12.92 6.81
N THR A 548 -24.23 -11.71 6.27
CA THR A 548 -24.67 -10.49 6.95
C THR A 548 -26.07 -10.68 7.57
N GLY A 549 -26.17 -10.51 8.88
CA GLY A 549 -27.42 -10.67 9.64
C GLY A 549 -27.61 -12.03 10.34
N LYS A 550 -26.75 -13.03 10.06
CA LYS A 550 -26.71 -14.29 10.80
C LYS A 550 -25.51 -14.42 11.73
N VAL A 551 -24.57 -13.51 11.60
CA VAL A 551 -23.33 -13.46 12.39
C VAL A 551 -23.43 -12.33 13.41
N LYS A 552 -23.22 -12.64 14.68
CA LYS A 552 -23.16 -11.64 15.75
C LYS A 552 -21.77 -11.06 15.84
N HIS A 553 -21.68 -9.75 15.76
CA HIS A 553 -20.41 -9.04 15.88
C HIS A 553 -19.79 -9.25 17.25
N SER A 554 -18.46 -9.39 17.30
CA SER A 554 -17.69 -9.50 18.54
C SER A 554 -16.35 -8.77 18.39
N ASP A 555 -16.04 -7.91 19.34
CA ASP A 555 -14.77 -7.18 19.39
C ASP A 555 -13.57 -8.07 19.79
N ARG A 556 -13.84 -9.26 20.30
CA ARG A 556 -12.83 -10.22 20.74
C ARG A 556 -13.27 -11.64 20.41
N HIS A 557 -12.36 -12.39 19.80
CA HIS A 557 -12.52 -13.81 19.54
C HIS A 557 -11.56 -14.63 20.39
N THR A 558 -12.03 -15.79 20.80
CA THR A 558 -11.26 -16.75 21.61
C THR A 558 -11.12 -18.05 20.84
N LEU A 559 -10.17 -18.93 21.27
CA LEU A 559 -10.02 -20.24 20.65
C LEU A 559 -11.32 -21.06 20.72
N THR A 560 -12.12 -20.89 21.76
CA THR A 560 -13.41 -21.58 21.90
C THR A 560 -14.45 -21.16 20.86
N ASP A 561 -14.29 -20.01 20.20
CA ASP A 561 -15.14 -19.60 19.09
C ASP A 561 -15.02 -20.53 17.87
N LEU A 562 -13.95 -21.34 17.77
CA LEU A 562 -13.86 -22.43 16.80
C LEU A 562 -14.98 -23.44 16.94
N VAL A 563 -15.49 -23.68 18.13
CA VAL A 563 -16.65 -24.55 18.37
C VAL A 563 -17.89 -23.94 17.70
N SER A 564 -18.13 -22.64 17.89
CA SER A 564 -19.24 -21.94 17.24
C SER A 564 -19.10 -21.93 15.71
N LEU A 565 -17.89 -21.69 15.18
CA LEU A 565 -17.59 -21.75 13.75
C LEU A 565 -17.84 -23.14 13.16
N LEU A 566 -17.38 -24.20 13.83
CA LEU A 566 -17.61 -25.57 13.41
C LEU A 566 -19.12 -25.88 13.35
N ARG A 567 -19.85 -25.63 14.44
CA ARG A 567 -21.29 -25.90 14.54
C ARG A 567 -22.12 -25.14 13.50
N TYR A 568 -21.74 -23.86 13.26
CA TYR A 568 -22.38 -23.03 12.24
C TYR A 568 -22.10 -23.56 10.84
N THR A 569 -20.83 -23.87 10.52
CA THR A 569 -20.45 -24.37 9.20
C THR A 569 -21.11 -25.69 8.84
N VAL A 570 -21.24 -26.60 9.81
CA VAL A 570 -21.93 -27.91 9.58
C VAL A 570 -23.45 -27.82 9.71
N GLY A 571 -24.02 -26.64 9.94
CA GLY A 571 -25.46 -26.39 9.96
C GLY A 571 -26.18 -26.82 11.25
N LEU A 572 -25.44 -27.07 12.33
CA LEU A 572 -26.02 -27.38 13.64
C LEU A 572 -26.61 -26.12 14.31
N ASP A 573 -26.00 -24.98 14.07
CA ASP A 573 -26.44 -23.67 14.56
C ASP A 573 -26.95 -22.82 13.40
N LYS A 574 -28.06 -22.06 13.62
CA LYS A 574 -28.67 -21.21 12.61
C LYS A 574 -28.02 -19.81 12.55
N GLU A 575 -27.41 -19.39 13.65
CA GLU A 575 -26.72 -18.11 13.81
C GLU A 575 -25.33 -18.37 14.36
N LEU A 576 -24.35 -17.60 13.87
CA LEU A 576 -22.99 -17.61 14.40
C LEU A 576 -22.90 -16.61 15.56
N VAL A 577 -22.79 -17.14 16.76
CA VAL A 577 -22.74 -16.37 18.01
C VAL A 577 -21.46 -16.76 18.76
N PRO A 578 -20.71 -15.81 19.37
CA PRO A 578 -19.52 -16.13 20.16
C PRO A 578 -19.80 -17.19 21.21
N TYR A 579 -18.88 -18.14 21.36
CA TYR A 579 -19.06 -19.30 22.24
C TYR A 579 -19.36 -18.89 23.69
N ALA A 580 -18.61 -17.91 24.21
CA ALA A 580 -18.86 -17.39 25.56
C ALA A 580 -20.27 -16.81 25.74
N ALA A 581 -20.82 -16.14 24.72
CA ALA A 581 -22.18 -15.60 24.78
C ALA A 581 -23.24 -16.74 24.80
N LYS A 582 -23.01 -17.81 24.02
CA LYS A 582 -23.90 -19.00 24.07
C LYS A 582 -23.84 -19.71 25.42
N VAL A 583 -22.67 -19.84 26.01
CA VAL A 583 -22.50 -20.41 27.35
C VAL A 583 -23.26 -19.58 28.37
N GLN A 584 -23.16 -18.26 28.33
CA GLN A 584 -23.91 -17.38 29.25
C GLN A 584 -25.43 -17.48 29.05
N GLU A 585 -25.93 -17.54 27.82
CA GLU A 585 -27.34 -17.71 27.50
C GLU A 585 -27.87 -19.02 28.05
N ARG A 586 -27.16 -20.13 27.84
CA ARG A 586 -27.55 -21.46 28.37
C ARG A 586 -27.47 -21.47 29.88
N TYR A 587 -26.49 -20.83 30.50
CA TYR A 587 -26.43 -20.71 31.94
C TYR A 587 -27.62 -19.96 32.52
N ALA A 588 -28.02 -18.87 31.92
CA ALA A 588 -29.21 -18.12 32.35
C ALA A 588 -30.47 -18.98 32.22
N ALA A 589 -30.60 -19.76 31.14
CA ALA A 589 -31.73 -20.68 30.96
C ALA A 589 -31.73 -21.82 31.99
N TRP A 590 -30.55 -22.41 32.24
CA TRP A 590 -30.37 -23.46 33.25
C TRP A 590 -30.74 -22.97 34.66
N LEU A 591 -30.29 -21.75 35.02
CA LEU A 591 -30.63 -21.15 36.32
C LEU A 591 -32.14 -20.91 36.48
N ALA A 592 -32.78 -20.41 35.44
CA ALA A 592 -34.24 -20.23 35.44
C ALA A 592 -34.99 -21.58 35.60
N GLN A 593 -34.45 -22.66 35.03
CA GLN A 593 -34.99 -24.01 35.22
C GLN A 593 -34.78 -24.52 36.63
N GLN A 594 -33.63 -24.30 37.25
CA GLN A 594 -33.34 -24.64 38.64
C GLN A 594 -34.31 -23.91 39.60
N GLU A 595 -34.47 -22.60 39.39
CA GLU A 595 -35.43 -21.80 40.18
C GLU A 595 -36.88 -22.31 40.05
N GLN A 596 -37.30 -22.67 38.83
CA GLN A 596 -38.64 -23.28 38.61
C GLN A 596 -38.82 -24.63 39.31
N SER A 597 -37.72 -25.41 39.43
CA SER A 597 -37.73 -26.70 40.14
C SER A 597 -37.63 -26.54 41.67
N GLY A 598 -37.54 -25.31 42.18
CA GLY A 598 -37.50 -25.00 43.61
C GLY A 598 -36.06 -25.04 44.19
N THR A 599 -35.02 -25.03 43.31
CA THR A 599 -33.63 -24.96 43.76
C THR A 599 -33.16 -23.51 43.78
N GLU A 600 -32.93 -22.97 44.99
CA GLU A 600 -32.33 -21.64 45.17
C GLU A 600 -30.85 -21.78 45.52
N PHE A 601 -29.99 -21.01 44.87
CA PHE A 601 -28.56 -20.94 45.17
C PHE A 601 -28.25 -19.71 46.02
N SER A 602 -27.54 -19.93 47.14
CA SER A 602 -27.03 -18.84 47.97
C SER A 602 -26.03 -17.98 47.21
N PRO A 603 -25.75 -16.73 47.64
CA PRO A 603 -24.76 -15.88 47.00
C PRO A 603 -23.36 -16.51 46.90
N LEU A 604 -23.00 -17.38 47.85
CA LEU A 604 -21.70 -18.07 47.83
C LEU A 604 -21.68 -19.20 46.80
N GLU A 605 -22.76 -20.02 46.75
CA GLU A 605 -22.93 -21.07 45.73
C GLU A 605 -22.94 -20.43 44.31
N ARG A 606 -23.64 -19.29 44.18
CA ARG A 606 -23.68 -18.54 42.91
C ARG A 606 -22.31 -18.06 42.48
N TRP A 607 -21.45 -17.59 43.40
CA TRP A 607 -20.07 -17.23 43.10
C TRP A 607 -19.28 -18.40 42.48
N TRP A 608 -19.44 -19.62 43.04
CA TRP A 608 -18.79 -20.81 42.49
C TRP A 608 -19.31 -21.13 41.08
N LEU A 609 -20.63 -21.12 40.88
CA LEU A 609 -21.26 -21.39 39.59
C LEU A 609 -20.82 -20.40 38.53
N ASP A 610 -20.85 -19.08 38.84
CA ASP A 610 -20.44 -18.04 37.89
C ASP A 610 -19.00 -18.20 37.44
N ARG A 611 -18.06 -18.54 38.36
CA ARG A 611 -16.65 -18.79 38.02
C ARG A 611 -16.46 -20.09 37.24
N MET A 612 -17.21 -21.15 37.52
CA MET A 612 -17.21 -22.37 36.71
C MET A 612 -17.66 -22.11 35.28
N VAL A 613 -18.69 -21.26 35.12
CA VAL A 613 -19.19 -20.84 33.79
C VAL A 613 -18.14 -20.03 33.03
N ASP A 614 -17.42 -19.12 33.70
CA ASP A 614 -16.33 -18.37 33.08
C ASP A 614 -15.22 -19.30 32.54
N VAL A 615 -14.90 -20.36 33.29
CA VAL A 615 -13.93 -21.39 32.85
C VAL A 615 -14.49 -22.18 31.65
N ILE A 616 -15.76 -22.61 31.70
CA ILE A 616 -16.40 -23.32 30.58
C ILE A 616 -16.40 -22.45 29.32
N ALA A 617 -16.71 -21.17 29.43
CA ALA A 617 -16.71 -20.21 28.32
C ALA A 617 -15.32 -20.06 27.67
N SER A 618 -14.26 -20.14 28.47
CA SER A 618 -12.87 -19.95 27.98
C SER A 618 -12.17 -21.26 27.58
N SER A 619 -12.63 -22.42 28.10
CA SER A 619 -11.92 -23.72 27.95
C SER A 619 -12.82 -24.82 27.35
N ALA A 620 -14.07 -24.53 26.98
CA ALA A 620 -15.09 -25.47 26.49
C ALA A 620 -15.40 -26.63 27.46
N GLY A 621 -15.13 -26.44 28.75
CA GLY A 621 -15.43 -27.38 29.82
C GLY A 621 -14.67 -27.05 31.09
N ILE A 622 -15.07 -27.70 32.18
CA ILE A 622 -14.39 -27.58 33.48
C ILE A 622 -14.23 -28.97 34.13
N THR A 623 -13.13 -29.18 34.85
CA THR A 623 -12.84 -30.39 35.63
C THR A 623 -12.67 -30.03 37.10
N ALA A 624 -12.65 -31.04 37.96
CA ALA A 624 -12.36 -30.83 39.36
C ALA A 624 -10.94 -30.23 39.58
N ASP A 625 -9.97 -30.58 38.73
CA ASP A 625 -8.58 -30.08 38.83
C ASP A 625 -8.50 -28.55 38.52
N ASP A 626 -9.46 -28.00 37.82
CA ASP A 626 -9.50 -26.57 37.53
C ASP A 626 -9.86 -25.76 38.76
N LEU A 627 -10.55 -26.37 39.74
CA LEU A 627 -10.84 -25.73 41.03
C LEU A 627 -9.60 -25.48 41.89
N ASP A 628 -8.48 -26.11 41.60
CA ASP A 628 -7.20 -25.87 42.28
C ASP A 628 -6.38 -24.75 41.61
N ARG A 629 -7.00 -23.97 40.71
CA ARG A 629 -6.42 -22.80 40.06
C ARG A 629 -7.16 -21.52 40.43
N ALA A 630 -6.53 -20.37 40.19
CA ALA A 630 -7.21 -19.09 40.33
C ALA A 630 -8.41 -18.98 39.35
N PRO A 631 -9.54 -18.40 39.75
CA PRO A 631 -9.78 -17.69 41.02
C PRO A 631 -10.30 -18.59 42.16
N PHE A 632 -10.50 -19.88 41.96
CA PHE A 632 -11.09 -20.78 42.94
C PHE A 632 -10.21 -20.98 44.21
N THR A 633 -8.90 -20.91 44.04
CA THR A 633 -7.93 -20.99 45.17
C THR A 633 -8.15 -19.88 46.20
N ASP A 634 -8.73 -18.74 45.82
CA ASP A 634 -9.09 -17.65 46.73
C ASP A 634 -10.16 -18.07 47.76
N LYS A 635 -10.93 -19.11 47.45
CA LYS A 635 -11.99 -19.69 48.29
C LYS A 635 -11.61 -21.08 48.81
N GLY A 636 -10.37 -21.52 48.61
CA GLY A 636 -9.82 -22.79 49.15
C GLY A 636 -9.87 -23.95 48.13
N GLY A 637 -9.98 -23.67 46.83
CA GLY A 637 -9.86 -24.71 45.78
C GLY A 637 -10.96 -25.78 45.88
N VAL A 638 -10.59 -27.03 45.60
CA VAL A 638 -11.50 -28.21 45.68
C VAL A 638 -12.10 -28.35 47.07
N ASP A 639 -11.30 -28.19 48.13
CA ASP A 639 -11.79 -28.28 49.54
C ASP A 639 -12.80 -27.16 49.84
N GLY A 640 -12.62 -25.99 49.31
CA GLY A 640 -13.55 -24.87 49.39
C GLY A 640 -14.85 -25.18 48.69
N ALA A 641 -14.82 -25.74 47.50
CA ALA A 641 -15.99 -26.13 46.75
C ALA A 641 -16.79 -27.22 47.46
N LEU A 642 -16.13 -28.22 48.00
CA LEU A 642 -16.78 -29.29 48.79
C LEU A 642 -17.41 -28.74 50.09
N ARG A 643 -16.80 -27.77 50.75
CA ARG A 643 -17.36 -27.13 51.95
C ARG A 643 -18.60 -26.27 51.59
N ASP A 644 -18.56 -25.49 50.52
CA ASP A 644 -19.55 -24.49 50.20
C ASP A 644 -20.71 -25.04 49.33
N LEU A 645 -20.44 -25.98 48.42
CA LEU A 645 -21.40 -26.67 47.55
C LEU A 645 -21.79 -28.06 48.08
N GLY A 646 -21.09 -28.57 49.08
CA GLY A 646 -21.32 -29.93 49.64
C GLY A 646 -21.06 -31.04 48.63
N ASN A 647 -21.69 -32.16 48.84
CA ASN A 647 -21.58 -33.35 47.96
C ASN A 647 -22.11 -33.13 46.53
N ARG A 648 -22.71 -31.96 46.27
CA ARG A 648 -23.23 -31.58 44.91
C ARG A 648 -22.16 -31.03 44.01
N ALA A 649 -20.96 -30.67 44.52
CA ALA A 649 -19.92 -29.99 43.75
C ALA A 649 -19.57 -30.75 42.47
N GLY A 650 -19.30 -32.06 42.53
CA GLY A 650 -19.01 -32.88 41.35
C GLY A 650 -20.20 -32.99 40.38
N ALA A 651 -21.41 -33.20 40.93
CA ALA A 651 -22.61 -33.31 40.11
C ALA A 651 -22.92 -31.99 39.38
N LEU A 652 -22.69 -30.85 40.03
CA LEU A 652 -22.82 -29.51 39.39
C LEU A 652 -21.80 -29.27 38.27
N ILE A 653 -20.58 -29.70 38.42
CA ILE A 653 -19.55 -29.67 37.39
C ILE A 653 -20.01 -30.48 36.16
N ASP A 654 -20.48 -31.71 36.39
CA ASP A 654 -20.98 -32.59 35.32
C ASP A 654 -22.24 -32.00 34.63
N GLU A 655 -23.17 -31.47 35.42
CA GLU A 655 -24.38 -30.87 34.92
C GLU A 655 -24.11 -29.58 34.11
N LEU A 656 -23.31 -28.67 34.64
CA LEU A 656 -22.89 -27.45 33.91
C LEU A 656 -22.18 -27.79 32.60
N ASN A 657 -21.25 -28.74 32.65
CA ASN A 657 -20.60 -29.19 31.42
C ASN A 657 -21.63 -29.79 30.44
N ALA A 658 -22.61 -30.55 30.91
CA ALA A 658 -23.64 -31.17 30.05
C ALA A 658 -24.50 -30.11 29.36
N GLU A 659 -25.00 -29.15 30.14
CA GLU A 659 -25.99 -28.18 29.69
C GLU A 659 -25.34 -27.04 28.88
N LEU A 660 -24.13 -26.61 29.26
CA LEU A 660 -23.52 -25.42 28.69
C LEU A 660 -22.65 -25.70 27.43
N THR A 661 -22.10 -26.91 27.27
CA THR A 661 -21.26 -27.27 26.13
C THR A 661 -22.03 -28.04 25.02
N ALA A 662 -23.31 -28.33 25.20
CA ALA A 662 -24.15 -29.14 24.30
C ALA A 662 -24.29 -28.63 22.84
#